data_6346cae91174093641ccbe92704d81c0
#
_entry.id   6346cae91174093641ccbe92704d81c0
#
_cell.length_a   1.000
_cell.length_b   1.000
_cell.length_c   1.000
_cell.angle_alpha   90.00
_cell.angle_beta   90.00
_cell.angle_gamma   90.00
#
_symmetry.space_group_name_H-M   'P 1'
#
loop_
_entity.id
_entity.type
_entity.pdbx_description
1 polymer ?
#
loop_
_entity_poly.entity_id
_entity_poly.type
_entity_poly.pdbx_seq_one_letter_code
_entity_poly.pdbx_strand_id
1 'polypeptide(L)'
;MTKYNRKGWTKKIIVLWIIIAGFAQAPAYAQIKTKDMPESPMVSRMMIHVQGIKGDPGPWVDRAKGLMFIRQGEPFSPKRFQDSLDALTSSNLFKSIHVFESDRTEDQLTLNFQVTPYPRIKEIKISGAFPLLKREILNAMQLVPGNVYQPETFFGKKAAIVEIFKNQGYIAPNVELNAIEDPADGSIVGVVAIHKGKFFHIRDFNITGNRSFSGLRLKLRIKTYKSPLTPDFMRRFKKKTLDQDIKNLIRFYRKKGYPEVAVTSVVNKDANTQNASILLTITEGPRYIIEFQGNKEFWNLTLKKDLILFKEGNENDFNLRKSIRNIKKRYHNAGYKDCRIEMTSETQQDAGMPVRRIRLRIHEGPQYLVNSINFNGNHAIDSKKIKKQTLTRTPGLLAKGAWVQETLEEDKRAVSSLYLQHGYLNTKVTDETTSHKDSKENKTQVDITLDITEGVQTLVTSLEIHGLTVLSDAEALEAITLKKGSAFRDYMMRSDENTLSSLISEKGYPHVKTKGTAIVSKDNTQAAITYEIDEGPFVQMGRMACTGNFLTKGRVIEKELVLHPEDPFSLNKFLKSQRNIRDIGAFDSVRFNTYGLKEKQDTVNLLLEVEENKPYYIQFGAGYDTEREFYANILTGDRNFFGLNKEVRAGAEISQIGYRGDLEWIDPRFMGTRIKSSINLFTEKREAFNTNFGTRDRGVSVSFNRKFFQKINGNLSFVYTSKEQYLRDADPIALGDEDEYDPRGILTISPSLIYNSVDSYIRPTKGVYSSLLLDVSKGITNSLDNFLKYRFEIRKYYTPMENLTLAMRGMVGDITPFGNSSTIPEDQLFFLGGTSTVRGFDEN
;
A
#
# COMPACT_ATOMS: atom_id res chain seq x y z
N MET A 1 58.96 -1.53 -15.29
CA MET A 1 59.59 -0.23 -14.98
C MET A 1 58.63 0.86 -15.46
N THR A 2 57.92 1.49 -14.54
CA THR A 2 57.48 2.89 -14.59
C THR A 2 56.78 3.21 -13.29
N LYS A 3 57.37 4.09 -12.53
CA LYS A 3 56.94 4.56 -11.21
C LYS A 3 55.62 5.38 -11.35
N TYR A 4 54.57 4.96 -10.68
CA TYR A 4 53.37 5.76 -10.47
C TYR A 4 53.51 6.62 -9.22
N ASN A 5 53.35 7.92 -9.45
CA ASN A 5 53.65 9.02 -8.52
C ASN A 5 52.51 9.15 -7.46
N ARG A 6 52.81 8.84 -6.22
CA ARG A 6 51.89 8.90 -5.05
C ARG A 6 51.87 10.31 -4.43
N LYS A 7 51.54 11.36 -5.19
CA LYS A 7 51.46 12.72 -4.59
C LYS A 7 50.14 13.49 -4.88
N GLY A 8 49.10 12.86 -5.38
CA GLY A 8 47.85 13.57 -5.73
C GLY A 8 46.63 13.31 -4.82
N TRP A 9 46.70 12.42 -3.86
CA TRP A 9 45.51 12.00 -3.11
C TRP A 9 45.40 12.62 -1.69
N THR A 10 46.47 13.12 -1.14
CA THR A 10 46.42 13.74 0.22
C THR A 10 45.85 15.14 0.26
N LYS A 11 45.80 15.88 -0.85
CA LYS A 11 45.20 17.23 -0.89
C LYS A 11 43.69 17.23 -1.11
N LYS A 12 43.09 16.16 -1.65
CA LYS A 12 41.63 16.06 -1.83
C LYS A 12 40.88 15.56 -0.61
N ILE A 13 41.56 14.84 0.29
CA ILE A 13 40.98 14.36 1.54
C ILE A 13 40.90 15.48 2.59
N ILE A 14 41.85 16.43 2.57
CA ILE A 14 41.84 17.58 3.50
C ILE A 14 40.75 18.60 3.14
N VAL A 15 40.41 18.75 1.85
CA VAL A 15 39.32 19.66 1.43
C VAL A 15 37.95 19.06 1.74
N LEU A 16 37.81 17.73 1.76
CA LEU A 16 36.56 17.07 2.13
C LEU A 16 36.28 17.12 3.65
N TRP A 17 37.34 17.16 4.47
CA TRP A 17 37.19 17.32 5.94
C TRP A 17 36.90 18.76 6.38
N ILE A 18 37.33 19.77 5.62
CA ILE A 18 37.01 21.16 5.90
C ILE A 18 35.57 21.53 5.49
N ILE A 19 34.99 20.84 4.49
CA ILE A 19 33.57 21.02 4.09
C ILE A 19 32.61 20.29 5.05
N ILE A 20 33.05 19.22 5.72
CA ILE A 20 32.24 18.52 6.74
C ILE A 20 32.30 19.26 8.09
N ALA A 21 33.38 20.02 8.36
CA ALA A 21 33.49 20.83 9.58
C ALA A 21 32.74 22.19 9.53
N GLY A 22 32.27 22.61 8.35
CA GLY A 22 31.55 23.89 8.16
C GLY A 22 30.02 23.79 8.28
N PHE A 23 29.42 22.60 8.44
CA PHE A 23 27.96 22.40 8.54
C PHE A 23 27.47 21.87 9.89
N ALA A 24 28.32 21.82 10.89
CA ALA A 24 27.95 21.44 12.25
C ALA A 24 28.05 22.64 13.18
N GLN A 25 27.29 23.70 12.97
CA GLN A 25 26.84 24.52 14.09
C GLN A 25 25.65 23.79 14.72
N ALA A 26 25.96 22.75 15.49
CA ALA A 26 25.07 22.23 16.49
C ALA A 26 24.76 23.40 17.50
N PRO A 27 23.47 23.53 17.91
CA PRO A 27 23.18 24.48 18.97
C PRO A 27 24.06 24.15 20.17
N ALA A 28 24.64 25.16 20.79
CA ALA A 28 25.55 25.03 21.90
C ALA A 28 24.89 24.25 23.04
N TYR A 29 25.30 23.00 23.18
CA TYR A 29 24.89 22.14 24.29
C TYR A 29 25.57 22.65 25.57
N ALA A 30 24.79 22.91 26.60
CA ALA A 30 25.33 23.03 27.93
C ALA A 30 25.92 21.70 28.36
N GLN A 31 27.21 21.51 28.22
CA GLN A 31 27.92 20.38 28.83
C GLN A 31 27.92 20.63 30.35
N ILE A 32 27.00 20.00 31.05
CA ILE A 32 27.15 19.79 32.49
C ILE A 32 28.27 18.76 32.66
N LYS A 33 29.40 19.18 33.24
CA LYS A 33 30.46 18.26 33.63
C LYS A 33 29.93 17.35 34.73
N THR A 34 29.62 16.12 34.36
CA THR A 34 29.16 15.02 35.26
C THR A 34 30.35 14.40 36.03
N LYS A 35 31.17 15.18 36.63
CA LYS A 35 32.22 14.65 37.52
C LYS A 35 31.77 14.93 38.97
N ASP A 36 31.67 13.80 39.74
CA ASP A 36 31.36 13.77 41.16
C ASP A 36 29.94 14.15 41.55
N MET A 37 28.95 13.25 41.17
CA MET A 37 27.64 13.30 41.81
C MET A 37 27.55 12.23 42.90
N PRO A 38 27.17 12.58 44.15
CA PRO A 38 26.75 11.64 45.18
C PRO A 38 25.43 10.95 44.76
N GLU A 39 25.11 9.83 45.41
CA GLU A 39 23.94 9.02 45.11
C GLU A 39 22.65 9.87 45.00
N SER A 40 22.23 10.05 43.76
CA SER A 40 20.88 10.46 43.29
C SER A 40 20.06 11.45 44.15
N PRO A 41 20.33 12.76 44.13
CA PRO A 41 19.46 13.72 44.77
C PRO A 41 18.03 13.65 44.16
N MET A 42 17.00 13.89 44.98
CA MET A 42 15.63 13.97 44.52
C MET A 42 15.38 15.22 43.70
N VAL A 43 14.72 15.15 42.56
CA VAL A 43 14.28 16.33 41.80
C VAL A 43 13.14 16.98 42.55
N SER A 44 13.45 17.91 43.46
CA SER A 44 12.48 18.56 44.33
C SER A 44 11.54 19.47 43.54
N ARG A 45 12.05 20.15 42.50
CA ARG A 45 11.29 21.08 41.66
C ARG A 45 11.79 21.06 40.22
N MET A 46 10.84 21.11 39.29
CA MET A 46 11.12 21.25 37.88
C MET A 46 10.34 22.46 37.34
N MET A 47 11.04 23.47 36.91
CA MET A 47 10.45 24.68 36.36
C MET A 47 10.79 24.79 34.88
N ILE A 48 9.79 25.13 34.06
CA ILE A 48 9.96 25.34 32.63
C ILE A 48 9.58 26.77 32.31
N HIS A 49 10.57 27.50 31.88
CA HIS A 49 10.44 28.90 31.46
C HIS A 49 10.44 28.98 29.94
N VAL A 50 9.32 29.38 29.36
CA VAL A 50 9.18 29.54 27.92
C VAL A 50 9.51 31.00 27.56
N GLN A 51 10.48 31.18 26.69
CA GLN A 51 10.90 32.50 26.21
C GLN A 51 10.56 32.73 24.75
N GLY A 52 10.45 34.01 24.35
CA GLY A 52 10.30 34.37 22.93
C GLY A 52 8.93 34.08 22.31
N ILE A 53 7.89 33.94 23.13
CA ILE A 53 6.51 33.80 22.65
C ILE A 53 5.67 35.01 23.08
N LYS A 54 4.71 35.36 22.23
CA LYS A 54 3.63 36.30 22.56
C LYS A 54 2.38 35.47 22.81
N GLY A 55 1.86 35.47 24.02
CA GLY A 55 0.66 34.68 24.38
C GLY A 55 0.87 33.74 25.55
N ASP A 56 -0.07 32.81 25.76
CA ASP A 56 -0.05 31.88 26.88
C ASP A 56 1.09 30.83 26.74
N PRO A 57 2.05 30.79 27.71
CA PRO A 57 3.10 29.79 27.71
C PRO A 57 2.62 28.37 28.08
N GLY A 58 1.43 28.24 28.70
CA GLY A 58 0.91 26.98 29.24
C GLY A 58 0.99 25.80 28.26
N PRO A 59 0.47 25.94 27.04
CA PRO A 59 0.53 24.86 26.03
C PRO A 59 1.95 24.40 25.67
N TRP A 60 2.93 25.30 25.74
CA TRP A 60 4.33 24.95 25.47
C TRP A 60 5.02 24.32 26.67
N VAL A 61 4.67 24.76 27.88
CA VAL A 61 5.10 24.10 29.12
C VAL A 61 4.62 22.69 29.19
N ASP A 62 3.34 22.45 28.87
CA ASP A 62 2.75 21.11 28.87
C ASP A 62 3.42 20.19 27.84
N ARG A 63 3.74 20.73 26.66
CA ARG A 63 4.48 19.97 25.63
C ARG A 63 5.90 19.65 26.05
N ALA A 64 6.63 20.61 26.60
CA ALA A 64 7.97 20.35 27.11
C ALA A 64 7.94 19.30 28.20
N LYS A 65 7.02 19.40 29.18
CA LYS A 65 6.80 18.37 30.21
C LYS A 65 6.48 16.99 29.60
N GLY A 66 5.64 16.96 28.56
CA GLY A 66 5.26 15.73 27.87
C GLY A 66 6.40 15.04 27.14
N LEU A 67 7.48 15.76 26.78
CA LEU A 67 8.67 15.23 26.13
C LEU A 67 9.76 14.82 27.12
N MET A 68 9.61 15.13 28.40
CA MET A 68 10.61 14.87 29.41
C MET A 68 10.41 13.50 30.05
N PHE A 69 11.48 12.75 30.20
CA PHE A 69 11.54 11.47 30.89
C PHE A 69 11.93 11.62 32.37
N ILE A 70 12.36 12.81 32.78
CA ILE A 70 12.61 13.18 34.17
C ILE A 70 11.35 13.84 34.75
N ARG A 71 11.06 13.63 36.03
CA ARG A 71 9.90 14.24 36.73
C ARG A 71 10.28 14.75 38.12
N GLN A 72 9.48 15.69 38.58
CA GLN A 72 9.53 16.18 39.95
C GLN A 72 9.11 15.06 40.93
N GLY A 73 9.79 14.94 42.06
CA GLY A 73 9.53 13.94 43.09
C GLY A 73 10.23 12.59 42.84
N GLU A 74 11.10 12.49 41.83
CA GLU A 74 11.86 11.29 41.55
C GLU A 74 13.36 11.48 41.74
N PRO A 75 14.12 10.39 42.00
CA PRO A 75 15.58 10.47 42.05
C PRO A 75 16.14 10.94 40.70
N PHE A 76 17.12 11.86 40.75
CA PHE A 76 17.77 12.36 39.56
C PHE A 76 18.55 11.23 38.87
N SER A 77 18.24 11.01 37.60
CA SER A 77 18.97 10.07 36.75
C SER A 77 19.65 10.85 35.62
N PRO A 78 20.98 10.88 35.56
CA PRO A 78 21.71 11.57 34.48
C PRO A 78 21.27 11.10 33.09
N LYS A 79 20.95 9.83 32.99
CA LYS A 79 20.48 9.21 31.76
C LYS A 79 19.08 9.71 31.37
N ARG A 80 18.07 9.65 32.27
CA ARG A 80 16.74 10.18 31.99
C ARG A 80 16.77 11.68 31.67
N PHE A 81 17.73 12.37 32.26
CA PHE A 81 17.98 13.78 31.94
C PHE A 81 18.48 13.95 30.51
N GLN A 82 19.49 13.16 30.09
CA GLN A 82 20.01 13.19 28.73
C GLN A 82 18.94 12.76 27.72
N ASP A 83 18.22 11.68 27.97
CA ASP A 83 17.11 11.23 27.13
C ASP A 83 16.04 12.32 26.97
N SER A 84 15.78 13.10 28.03
CA SER A 84 14.84 14.24 28.01
C SER A 84 15.34 15.38 27.11
N LEU A 85 16.62 15.71 27.18
CA LEU A 85 17.26 16.70 26.32
C LEU A 85 17.24 16.25 24.86
N ASP A 86 17.56 14.98 24.61
CA ASP A 86 17.54 14.40 23.28
C ASP A 86 16.12 14.37 22.69
N ALA A 87 15.11 14.05 23.47
CA ALA A 87 13.72 14.10 23.06
C ALA A 87 13.24 15.53 22.76
N LEU A 88 13.56 16.49 23.63
CA LEU A 88 13.25 17.91 23.41
C LEU A 88 13.91 18.43 22.12
N THR A 89 15.17 18.08 21.90
CA THR A 89 15.95 18.49 20.71
C THR A 89 15.42 17.80 19.45
N SER A 90 15.22 16.49 19.50
CA SER A 90 14.72 15.69 18.36
C SER A 90 13.30 16.05 17.98
N SER A 91 12.52 16.63 18.91
CA SER A 91 11.14 17.06 18.62
C SER A 91 11.08 18.19 17.58
N ASN A 92 12.19 18.90 17.35
CA ASN A 92 12.27 20.08 16.50
C ASN A 92 11.24 21.18 16.86
N LEU A 93 10.73 21.19 18.08
CA LEU A 93 9.78 22.20 18.55
C LEU A 93 10.47 23.45 19.12
N PHE A 94 11.69 23.28 19.61
CA PHE A 94 12.42 24.31 20.33
C PHE A 94 13.67 24.76 19.57
N LYS A 95 13.85 26.06 19.47
CA LYS A 95 15.02 26.72 18.86
C LYS A 95 16.24 26.64 19.75
N SER A 96 16.05 26.81 21.07
CA SER A 96 17.09 26.65 22.08
C SER A 96 16.52 26.06 23.35
N ILE A 97 17.35 25.26 24.03
CA ILE A 97 17.07 24.63 25.29
C ILE A 97 18.28 24.87 26.19
N HIS A 98 18.07 25.57 27.28
CA HIS A 98 19.10 25.80 28.31
C HIS A 98 18.59 25.21 29.61
N VAL A 99 19.46 24.56 30.34
CA VAL A 99 19.11 23.98 31.63
C VAL A 99 20.08 24.46 32.68
N PHE A 100 19.52 24.90 33.79
CA PHE A 100 20.28 25.40 34.93
C PHE A 100 19.86 24.66 36.19
N GLU A 101 20.83 24.33 37.01
CA GLU A 101 20.59 23.86 38.36
C GLU A 101 20.45 25.03 39.30
N SER A 102 19.48 24.96 40.22
CA SER A 102 19.34 25.87 41.34
C SER A 102 18.99 25.08 42.61
N ASP A 103 19.29 25.68 43.75
CA ASP A 103 18.94 25.14 45.09
C ASP A 103 19.39 23.66 45.26
N ARG A 104 20.63 23.35 44.92
CA ARG A 104 21.20 22.00 45.10
C ARG A 104 21.62 21.83 46.55
N THR A 105 21.06 20.78 47.17
CA THR A 105 21.50 20.22 48.46
C THR A 105 21.93 18.79 48.22
N GLU A 106 22.47 18.13 49.25
CA GLU A 106 22.86 16.70 49.12
C GLU A 106 21.69 15.81 48.69
N ASP A 107 20.45 16.09 49.14
CA ASP A 107 19.27 15.27 48.89
C ASP A 107 18.31 15.86 47.87
N GLN A 108 18.45 17.10 47.46
CA GLN A 108 17.46 17.77 46.61
C GLN A 108 18.12 18.57 45.47
N LEU A 109 17.48 18.59 44.34
CA LEU A 109 17.89 19.26 43.14
C LEU A 109 16.69 19.97 42.48
N THR A 110 16.84 21.25 42.17
CA THR A 110 15.88 22.00 41.35
C THR A 110 16.43 22.20 39.94
N LEU A 111 15.67 21.77 38.94
CA LEU A 111 16.00 21.94 37.52
C LEU A 111 15.15 23.00 36.87
N ASN A 112 15.82 23.97 36.26
CA ASN A 112 15.20 25.07 35.50
C ASN A 112 15.47 24.88 34.02
N PHE A 113 14.44 24.56 33.26
CA PHE A 113 14.49 24.46 31.81
C PHE A 113 14.04 25.79 31.19
N GLN A 114 14.91 26.41 30.45
CA GLN A 114 14.60 27.60 29.67
C GLN A 114 14.51 27.19 28.22
N VAL A 115 13.32 27.22 27.66
CA VAL A 115 13.05 26.74 26.30
C VAL A 115 12.53 27.88 25.44
N THR A 116 13.06 28.02 24.24
CA THR A 116 12.57 28.97 23.24
C THR A 116 11.93 28.15 22.09
N PRO A 117 10.60 28.11 21.99
CA PRO A 117 9.95 27.37 20.91
C PRO A 117 10.13 28.08 19.56
N TYR A 118 10.11 27.29 18.50
CA TYR A 118 9.89 27.82 17.16
C TYR A 118 8.44 28.30 17.02
N PRO A 119 8.20 29.45 16.36
CA PRO A 119 6.83 29.84 16.03
C PRO A 119 6.18 28.83 15.06
N ARG A 120 4.85 28.82 15.00
CA ARG A 120 4.11 27.94 14.12
C ARG A 120 3.61 28.66 12.89
N ILE A 121 3.46 27.92 11.81
CA ILE A 121 2.80 28.40 10.60
C ILE A 121 1.29 28.40 10.86
N LYS A 122 0.68 29.58 10.95
CA LYS A 122 -0.76 29.77 11.09
C LYS A 122 -1.47 29.53 9.76
N GLU A 123 -0.93 30.12 8.71
CA GLU A 123 -1.50 30.09 7.37
C GLU A 123 -0.39 30.25 6.32
N ILE A 124 -0.58 29.68 5.13
CA ILE A 124 0.26 29.92 3.96
C ILE A 124 -0.62 30.55 2.86
N LYS A 125 -0.41 31.85 2.65
CA LYS A 125 -1.07 32.63 1.59
C LYS A 125 -0.30 32.47 0.30
N ILE A 126 -0.95 31.95 -0.75
CA ILE A 126 -0.33 31.71 -2.04
C ILE A 126 -1.02 32.56 -3.09
N SER A 127 -0.24 33.38 -3.77
CA SER A 127 -0.69 34.19 -4.90
C SER A 127 0.06 33.79 -6.18
N GLY A 128 -0.57 34.00 -7.35
CA GLY A 128 0.04 33.70 -8.66
C GLY A 128 0.14 32.20 -9.01
N ALA A 129 -0.53 31.29 -8.28
CA ALA A 129 -0.40 29.84 -8.47
C ALA A 129 -0.97 29.34 -9.81
N PHE A 130 -2.04 29.94 -10.34
CA PHE A 130 -2.66 29.46 -11.59
C PHE A 130 -1.63 29.25 -12.74
N PRO A 131 -1.63 28.14 -13.48
CA PRO A 131 -2.67 27.13 -13.61
C PRO A 131 -2.56 25.96 -12.62
N LEU A 132 -1.62 26.03 -11.68
CA LEU A 132 -1.51 25.04 -10.62
C LEU A 132 -2.48 25.34 -9.49
N LEU A 133 -2.93 24.29 -8.84
CA LEU A 133 -3.75 24.44 -7.63
C LEU A 133 -2.85 24.82 -6.45
N LYS A 134 -3.36 25.61 -5.50
CA LYS A 134 -2.63 25.92 -4.25
C LYS A 134 -2.13 24.66 -3.56
N ARG A 135 -2.91 23.58 -3.61
CA ARG A 135 -2.54 22.27 -3.05
C ARG A 135 -1.26 21.70 -3.66
N GLU A 136 -1.04 21.89 -4.97
CA GLU A 136 0.19 21.40 -5.62
C GLU A 136 1.43 22.14 -5.15
N ILE A 137 1.29 23.45 -4.87
CA ILE A 137 2.36 24.25 -4.30
C ILE A 137 2.66 23.81 -2.86
N LEU A 138 1.61 23.63 -2.04
CA LEU A 138 1.76 23.16 -0.66
C LEU A 138 2.41 21.78 -0.59
N ASN A 139 2.02 20.86 -1.51
CA ASN A 139 2.64 19.54 -1.61
C ASN A 139 4.13 19.62 -1.97
N ALA A 140 4.51 20.55 -2.84
CA ALA A 140 5.91 20.74 -3.18
C ALA A 140 6.73 21.36 -2.03
N MET A 141 6.11 22.24 -1.27
CA MET A 141 6.73 22.79 -0.09
C MET A 141 6.85 21.78 1.03
N GLN A 142 5.97 20.77 1.06
CA GLN A 142 5.83 19.84 2.18
C GLN A 142 5.59 20.58 3.52
N LEU A 143 4.89 21.70 3.46
CA LEU A 143 4.54 22.54 4.60
C LEU A 143 3.04 22.75 4.62
N VAL A 144 2.47 22.65 5.82
CA VAL A 144 1.05 22.88 6.06
C VAL A 144 0.85 23.78 7.29
N PRO A 145 -0.28 24.47 7.41
CA PRO A 145 -0.65 25.17 8.64
C PRO A 145 -0.55 24.24 9.84
N GLY A 146 0.00 24.73 10.96
CA GLY A 146 0.28 23.96 12.17
C GLY A 146 1.71 23.43 12.27
N ASN A 147 2.45 23.32 11.16
CA ASN A 147 3.87 22.97 11.22
C ASN A 147 4.70 24.04 11.95
N VAL A 148 5.80 23.60 12.50
CA VAL A 148 6.83 24.48 13.07
C VAL A 148 7.47 25.30 11.95
N TYR A 149 7.62 26.60 12.17
CA TYR A 149 8.30 27.47 11.25
C TYR A 149 9.79 27.49 11.53
N GLN A 150 10.55 26.95 10.62
CA GLN A 150 12.01 27.06 10.58
C GLN A 150 12.39 27.89 9.34
N PRO A 151 13.04 29.05 9.50
CA PRO A 151 13.36 29.94 8.37
C PRO A 151 14.10 29.21 7.25
N GLU A 152 15.14 28.44 7.57
CA GLU A 152 15.95 27.71 6.60
C GLU A 152 15.12 26.72 5.78
N THR A 153 14.26 25.95 6.47
CA THR A 153 13.35 25.00 5.82
C THR A 153 12.32 25.72 4.94
N PHE A 154 11.73 26.82 5.44
CA PHE A 154 10.73 27.57 4.69
C PHE A 154 11.30 28.20 3.42
N PHE A 155 12.40 28.96 3.56
CA PHE A 155 13.03 29.62 2.42
C PHE A 155 13.70 28.64 1.46
N GLY A 156 14.20 27.49 1.94
CA GLY A 156 14.74 26.41 1.13
C GLY A 156 13.72 25.80 0.16
N LYS A 157 12.40 25.95 0.42
CA LYS A 157 11.35 25.45 -0.48
C LYS A 157 11.17 26.26 -1.77
N LYS A 158 11.79 27.45 -1.86
CA LYS A 158 11.78 28.28 -3.07
C LYS A 158 12.16 27.48 -4.32
N ALA A 159 13.25 26.71 -4.26
CA ALA A 159 13.75 25.93 -5.38
C ALA A 159 12.72 24.89 -5.88
N ALA A 160 12.03 24.22 -4.98
CA ALA A 160 11.00 23.22 -5.31
C ALA A 160 9.81 23.85 -6.04
N ILE A 161 9.36 25.03 -5.62
CA ILE A 161 8.28 25.77 -6.29
C ILE A 161 8.72 26.23 -7.68
N VAL A 162 9.92 26.82 -7.79
CA VAL A 162 10.50 27.25 -9.08
C VAL A 162 10.54 26.07 -10.04
N GLU A 163 10.99 24.91 -9.59
CA GLU A 163 11.11 23.71 -10.43
C GLU A 163 9.75 23.23 -10.99
N ILE A 164 8.70 23.27 -10.17
CA ILE A 164 7.35 22.91 -10.65
C ILE A 164 6.92 23.83 -11.79
N PHE A 165 7.13 25.15 -11.65
CA PHE A 165 6.77 26.12 -12.71
C PHE A 165 7.64 25.98 -13.95
N LYS A 166 8.94 25.69 -13.82
CA LYS A 166 9.80 25.33 -14.94
C LYS A 166 9.28 24.10 -15.67
N ASN A 167 8.87 23.06 -14.93
CA ASN A 167 8.27 21.86 -15.51
C ASN A 167 6.93 22.13 -16.21
N GLN A 168 6.23 23.20 -15.82
CA GLN A 168 5.04 23.71 -16.51
C GLN A 168 5.37 24.57 -17.73
N GLY A 169 6.66 24.80 -18.04
CA GLY A 169 7.12 25.51 -19.22
C GLY A 169 7.30 27.01 -19.05
N TYR A 170 7.30 27.53 -17.83
CA TYR A 170 7.61 28.93 -17.57
C TYR A 170 9.12 29.18 -17.59
N ILE A 171 9.50 30.36 -18.06
CA ILE A 171 10.91 30.79 -18.19
C ILE A 171 11.23 31.65 -16.98
N ALA A 172 12.29 31.27 -16.26
CA ALA A 172 12.78 32.02 -15.10
C ALA A 172 11.65 32.44 -14.14
N PRO A 173 10.81 31.50 -13.64
CA PRO A 173 9.82 31.84 -12.64
C PRO A 173 10.54 32.34 -11.38
N ASN A 174 10.07 33.44 -10.83
CA ASN A 174 10.54 33.95 -9.56
C ASN A 174 9.52 33.67 -8.48
N VAL A 175 9.98 33.28 -7.32
CA VAL A 175 9.16 32.99 -6.16
C VAL A 175 9.71 33.81 -5.00
N GLU A 176 8.87 34.61 -4.42
CA GLU A 176 9.17 35.37 -3.22
C GLU A 176 8.48 34.69 -2.04
N LEU A 177 9.29 34.38 -1.04
CA LEU A 177 8.83 33.81 0.21
C LEU A 177 9.01 34.82 1.29
N ASN A 178 7.94 35.20 1.97
CA ASN A 178 7.97 36.10 3.12
C ASN A 178 7.27 35.40 4.29
N ALA A 179 7.74 35.69 5.48
CA ALA A 179 7.16 35.21 6.72
C ALA A 179 6.81 36.46 7.58
N ILE A 180 5.54 36.55 7.92
CA ILE A 180 5.00 37.67 8.69
C ILE A 180 4.54 37.12 10.04
N GLU A 181 5.09 37.64 11.13
CA GLU A 181 4.67 37.25 12.47
C GLU A 181 3.32 37.92 12.78
N ASP A 182 2.38 37.15 13.28
CA ASP A 182 1.09 37.65 13.77
C ASP A 182 1.33 38.31 15.14
N PRO A 183 1.01 39.60 15.28
CA PRO A 183 1.25 40.31 16.54
C PRO A 183 0.44 39.75 17.73
N ALA A 184 -0.67 39.05 17.47
CA ALA A 184 -1.57 38.59 18.50
C ALA A 184 -1.05 37.34 19.23
N ASP A 185 -0.46 36.41 18.49
CA ASP A 185 -0.06 35.12 19.04
C ASP A 185 1.38 34.69 18.69
N GLY A 186 2.13 35.49 17.94
CA GLY A 186 3.49 35.19 17.52
C GLY A 186 3.60 34.06 16.49
N SER A 187 2.49 33.65 15.92
CA SER A 187 2.47 32.65 14.84
C SER A 187 2.92 33.27 13.51
N ILE A 188 3.33 32.45 12.57
CA ILE A 188 3.82 32.90 11.26
C ILE A 188 2.76 32.71 10.18
N VAL A 189 2.48 33.78 9.48
CA VAL A 189 1.77 33.74 8.20
C VAL A 189 2.81 33.70 7.09
N GLY A 190 2.93 32.54 6.44
CA GLY A 190 3.78 32.38 5.26
C GLY A 190 3.13 33.01 4.04
N VAL A 191 3.85 33.85 3.33
CA VAL A 191 3.39 34.48 2.08
C VAL A 191 4.25 33.96 0.93
N VAL A 192 3.60 33.35 -0.06
CA VAL A 192 4.23 32.82 -1.26
C VAL A 192 3.70 33.62 -2.46
N ALA A 193 4.49 34.53 -2.96
CA ALA A 193 4.17 35.27 -4.17
C ALA A 193 4.91 34.66 -5.36
N ILE A 194 4.16 34.26 -6.37
CA ILE A 194 4.69 33.56 -7.54
C ILE A 194 4.56 34.44 -8.76
N HIS A 195 5.70 34.88 -9.27
CA HIS A 195 5.85 35.56 -10.53
C HIS A 195 6.29 34.55 -11.59
N LYS A 196 5.30 33.97 -12.29
CA LYS A 196 5.51 32.86 -13.23
C LYS A 196 6.51 33.18 -14.34
N GLY A 197 6.66 34.46 -14.67
CA GLY A 197 7.42 34.88 -15.81
C GLY A 197 6.72 34.56 -17.11
N LYS A 198 7.48 34.67 -18.17
CA LYS A 198 7.03 34.42 -19.54
C LYS A 198 7.07 32.92 -19.83
N PHE A 199 6.43 32.51 -20.92
CA PHE A 199 6.54 31.14 -21.42
C PHE A 199 6.65 31.17 -22.94
N PHE A 200 7.20 30.10 -23.53
CA PHE A 200 7.24 29.98 -24.96
C PHE A 200 5.91 29.44 -25.51
N HIS A 201 5.31 30.14 -26.45
CA HIS A 201 4.14 29.70 -27.19
C HIS A 201 4.58 28.76 -28.31
N ILE A 202 3.93 27.63 -28.48
CA ILE A 202 4.16 26.76 -29.62
C ILE A 202 3.46 27.38 -30.81
N ARG A 203 4.24 27.98 -31.72
CA ARG A 203 3.72 28.59 -32.93
C ARG A 203 3.73 27.59 -34.07
N ASP A 204 4.87 26.96 -34.29
CA ASP A 204 5.07 26.02 -35.39
C ASP A 204 5.40 24.63 -34.84
N PHE A 205 4.72 23.66 -35.42
CA PHE A 205 4.97 22.27 -35.10
C PHE A 205 5.04 21.45 -36.38
N ASN A 206 6.27 21.12 -36.79
CA ASN A 206 6.54 20.41 -38.03
C ASN A 206 7.08 19.01 -37.74
N ILE A 207 6.69 18.09 -38.60
CA ILE A 207 7.15 16.70 -38.57
C ILE A 207 7.72 16.42 -39.96
N THR A 208 8.94 15.92 -39.97
CA THR A 208 9.65 15.54 -41.21
C THR A 208 10.10 14.10 -41.16
N GLY A 209 10.34 13.49 -42.29
CA GLY A 209 10.81 12.10 -42.40
C GLY A 209 9.69 11.05 -42.21
N ASN A 210 8.46 11.47 -41.98
CA ASN A 210 7.29 10.60 -41.79
C ASN A 210 6.70 10.17 -43.14
N ARG A 211 7.33 9.23 -43.80
CA ARG A 211 6.88 8.75 -45.12
C ARG A 211 5.67 7.81 -45.02
N SER A 212 5.61 7.01 -43.98
CA SER A 212 4.62 5.93 -43.81
C SER A 212 3.30 6.40 -43.21
N PHE A 213 3.26 7.52 -42.52
CA PHE A 213 2.06 8.05 -41.88
C PHE A 213 1.93 9.56 -42.14
N SER A 214 0.72 10.01 -42.41
CA SER A 214 0.47 11.43 -42.61
C SER A 214 0.79 12.26 -41.35
N GLY A 215 1.33 13.47 -41.58
CA GLY A 215 1.65 14.38 -40.47
C GLY A 215 0.45 14.69 -39.57
N LEU A 216 -0.75 14.81 -40.16
CA LEU A 216 -1.96 15.01 -39.38
C LEU A 216 -2.27 13.85 -38.40
N ARG A 217 -2.14 12.61 -38.89
CA ARG A 217 -2.33 11.39 -38.06
C ARG A 217 -1.36 11.30 -36.88
N LEU A 218 -0.12 11.79 -37.09
CA LEU A 218 0.89 11.86 -36.03
C LEU A 218 0.59 13.00 -35.07
N LYS A 219 0.23 14.20 -35.58
CA LYS A 219 -0.13 15.37 -34.76
C LYS A 219 -1.28 15.07 -33.79
N LEU A 220 -2.29 14.32 -34.22
CA LEU A 220 -3.42 13.91 -33.35
C LEU A 220 -3.02 13.00 -32.18
N ARG A 221 -1.83 12.41 -32.21
CA ARG A 221 -1.29 11.54 -31.13
C ARG A 221 -0.35 12.28 -30.19
N ILE A 222 -0.08 13.53 -30.45
CA ILE A 222 0.89 14.37 -29.75
C ILE A 222 0.13 15.35 -28.87
N LYS A 223 0.40 15.33 -27.57
CA LYS A 223 -0.20 16.27 -26.62
C LYS A 223 0.40 17.67 -26.72
N THR A 224 1.67 17.75 -27.11
CA THR A 224 2.39 19.01 -27.32
C THR A 224 1.76 19.81 -28.47
N TYR A 225 1.33 19.15 -29.54
CA TYR A 225 0.62 19.82 -30.61
C TYR A 225 -0.77 20.26 -30.15
N LYS A 226 -1.12 21.51 -30.46
CA LYS A 226 -2.44 22.08 -30.21
C LYS A 226 -2.93 22.72 -31.51
N SER A 227 -4.23 22.59 -31.74
CA SER A 227 -4.86 23.26 -32.88
C SER A 227 -4.64 24.79 -32.81
N PRO A 228 -4.51 25.49 -33.93
CA PRO A 228 -4.47 26.96 -33.96
C PRO A 228 -5.65 27.64 -33.28
N LEU A 229 -6.81 26.95 -33.19
CA LEU A 229 -8.01 27.42 -32.49
C LEU A 229 -7.90 27.31 -30.96
N THR A 230 -6.88 26.66 -30.43
CA THR A 230 -6.68 26.52 -28.99
C THR A 230 -6.20 27.84 -28.39
N PRO A 231 -6.75 28.32 -27.27
CA PRO A 231 -6.28 29.54 -26.60
C PRO A 231 -4.78 29.54 -26.32
N ASP A 232 -4.13 30.67 -26.40
CA ASP A 232 -2.68 30.82 -26.31
C ASP A 232 -2.09 30.27 -25.03
N PHE A 233 -2.76 30.45 -23.90
CA PHE A 233 -2.30 29.92 -22.60
C PHE A 233 -2.23 28.38 -22.58
N MET A 234 -2.95 27.69 -23.46
CA MET A 234 -2.90 26.23 -23.59
C MET A 234 -1.83 25.76 -24.57
N ARG A 235 -1.28 26.65 -25.42
CA ARG A 235 -0.23 26.35 -26.39
C ARG A 235 1.18 26.49 -25.80
N ARG A 236 1.33 26.40 -24.50
CA ARG A 236 2.58 26.54 -23.79
C ARG A 236 3.50 25.34 -24.03
N PHE A 237 4.77 25.63 -24.38
CA PHE A 237 5.80 24.60 -24.56
C PHE A 237 6.19 23.98 -23.22
N LYS A 238 6.11 22.65 -23.13
CA LYS A 238 6.56 21.86 -21.97
C LYS A 238 7.49 20.76 -22.44
N LYS A 239 8.77 20.81 -22.04
CA LYS A 239 9.76 19.81 -22.44
C LYS A 239 9.34 18.39 -22.05
N LYS A 240 8.87 18.19 -20.81
CA LYS A 240 8.41 16.87 -20.32
C LYS A 240 7.29 16.28 -21.19
N THR A 241 6.38 17.12 -21.70
CA THR A 241 5.29 16.66 -22.56
C THR A 241 5.82 16.24 -23.92
N LEU A 242 6.76 17.01 -24.50
CA LEU A 242 7.41 16.67 -25.76
C LEU A 242 8.19 15.37 -25.67
N ASP A 243 8.97 15.17 -24.60
CA ASP A 243 9.74 13.95 -24.38
C ASP A 243 8.80 12.71 -24.25
N GLN A 244 7.64 12.89 -23.62
CA GLN A 244 6.63 11.83 -23.53
C GLN A 244 5.97 11.55 -24.89
N ASP A 245 5.72 12.58 -25.67
CA ASP A 245 5.16 12.45 -27.01
C ASP A 245 6.13 11.73 -27.96
N ILE A 246 7.42 12.03 -27.88
CA ILE A 246 8.48 11.32 -28.63
C ILE A 246 8.44 9.82 -28.27
N LYS A 247 8.40 9.47 -26.99
CA LYS A 247 8.28 8.07 -26.55
C LYS A 247 7.01 7.40 -27.07
N ASN A 248 5.91 8.13 -27.11
CA ASN A 248 4.64 7.61 -27.61
C ASN A 248 4.68 7.40 -29.14
N LEU A 249 5.31 8.30 -29.89
CA LEU A 249 5.53 8.15 -31.34
C LEU A 249 6.42 6.94 -31.64
N ILE A 250 7.55 6.79 -30.95
CA ILE A 250 8.43 5.62 -31.09
C ILE A 250 7.63 4.33 -30.85
N ARG A 251 6.85 4.28 -29.77
CA ARG A 251 6.01 3.12 -29.47
C ARG A 251 4.95 2.86 -30.55
N PHE A 252 4.36 3.91 -31.09
CA PHE A 252 3.39 3.80 -32.19
C PHE A 252 4.03 3.21 -33.44
N TYR A 253 5.18 3.73 -33.88
CA TYR A 253 5.89 3.22 -35.05
C TYR A 253 6.34 1.77 -34.87
N ARG A 254 6.91 1.42 -33.70
CA ARG A 254 7.30 0.04 -33.39
C ARG A 254 6.13 -0.92 -33.51
N LYS A 255 4.97 -0.56 -32.96
CA LYS A 255 3.73 -1.37 -33.09
C LYS A 255 3.26 -1.50 -34.54
N LYS A 256 3.65 -0.60 -35.43
CA LYS A 256 3.28 -0.62 -36.86
C LYS A 256 4.34 -1.29 -37.75
N GLY A 257 5.37 -1.86 -37.14
CA GLY A 257 6.39 -2.66 -37.80
C GLY A 257 7.71 -1.94 -38.07
N TYR A 258 7.99 -0.81 -37.44
CA TYR A 258 9.23 -0.04 -37.59
C TYR A 258 10.04 -0.12 -36.27
N PRO A 259 10.74 -1.22 -36.01
CA PRO A 259 11.46 -1.41 -34.74
C PRO A 259 12.70 -0.52 -34.59
N GLU A 260 13.25 -0.05 -35.69
CA GLU A 260 14.45 0.80 -35.72
C GLU A 260 14.14 2.31 -35.75
N VAL A 261 12.86 2.67 -35.57
CA VAL A 261 12.46 4.07 -35.60
C VAL A 261 13.20 4.90 -34.56
N ALA A 262 13.74 6.00 -35.00
CA ALA A 262 14.30 7.05 -34.17
C ALA A 262 13.51 8.34 -34.40
N VAL A 263 13.24 9.07 -33.30
CA VAL A 263 12.56 10.36 -33.32
C VAL A 263 13.42 11.34 -32.54
N THR A 264 13.88 12.36 -33.20
CA THR A 264 14.63 13.45 -32.61
C THR A 264 13.82 14.74 -32.67
N SER A 265 14.10 15.67 -31.78
CA SER A 265 13.42 16.96 -31.73
C SER A 265 14.43 18.10 -31.70
N VAL A 266 14.20 19.11 -32.52
CA VAL A 266 14.88 20.39 -32.43
C VAL A 266 13.83 21.42 -32.00
N VAL A 267 14.15 22.17 -30.95
CA VAL A 267 13.28 23.21 -30.43
C VAL A 267 13.99 24.53 -30.49
N ASN A 268 13.59 25.36 -31.42
CA ASN A 268 14.08 26.73 -31.59
C ASN A 268 13.19 27.66 -30.77
N LYS A 269 13.80 28.41 -29.87
CA LYS A 269 13.10 29.34 -28.99
C LYS A 269 13.59 30.75 -29.32
N ASP A 270 12.65 31.61 -29.66
CA ASP A 270 12.92 33.04 -29.87
C ASP A 270 12.52 33.79 -28.57
N ALA A 271 13.54 34.34 -27.92
CA ALA A 271 13.33 35.07 -26.67
C ALA A 271 12.60 36.41 -26.89
N ASN A 272 12.71 37.04 -28.06
CA ASN A 272 12.07 38.33 -28.36
C ASN A 272 10.57 38.16 -28.56
N THR A 273 10.18 37.20 -29.42
CA THR A 273 8.76 36.95 -29.76
C THR A 273 8.12 35.94 -28.80
N GLN A 274 8.89 35.27 -27.92
CA GLN A 274 8.44 34.21 -27.02
C GLN A 274 7.79 33.03 -27.75
N ASN A 275 8.16 32.80 -28.98
CA ASN A 275 7.68 31.69 -29.79
C ASN A 275 8.65 30.51 -29.72
N ALA A 276 8.10 29.32 -29.76
CA ALA A 276 8.84 28.07 -29.90
C ALA A 276 8.39 27.38 -31.18
N SER A 277 9.33 27.08 -32.03
CA SER A 277 9.14 26.26 -33.22
C SER A 277 9.74 24.88 -32.97
N ILE A 278 8.94 23.85 -33.16
CA ILE A 278 9.31 22.45 -32.88
C ILE A 278 9.39 21.72 -34.20
N LEU A 279 10.56 21.18 -34.49
CA LEU A 279 10.78 20.26 -35.61
C LEU A 279 11.03 18.86 -35.03
N LEU A 280 10.15 17.92 -35.33
CA LEU A 280 10.35 16.50 -35.08
C LEU A 280 10.87 15.84 -36.37
N THR A 281 12.06 15.26 -36.30
CA THR A 281 12.63 14.48 -37.41
C THR A 281 12.47 13.00 -37.07
N ILE A 282 11.78 12.28 -37.94
CA ILE A 282 11.52 10.86 -37.82
C ILE A 282 12.40 10.12 -38.80
N THR A 283 13.24 9.25 -38.31
CA THR A 283 13.96 8.27 -39.11
C THR A 283 13.25 6.95 -38.94
N GLU A 284 12.40 6.57 -39.89
CA GLU A 284 11.51 5.41 -39.73
C GLU A 284 12.27 4.09 -39.69
N GLY A 285 13.39 4.01 -40.46
CA GLY A 285 14.06 2.75 -40.69
C GLY A 285 13.25 1.82 -41.60
N PRO A 286 13.72 0.61 -41.88
CA PRO A 286 12.98 -0.35 -42.67
C PRO A 286 11.74 -0.87 -41.94
N ARG A 287 10.67 -1.11 -42.67
CA ARG A 287 9.50 -1.79 -42.14
C ARG A 287 9.78 -3.28 -42.04
N TYR A 288 9.60 -3.88 -40.86
CA TYR A 288 9.79 -5.29 -40.66
C TYR A 288 8.47 -6.03 -40.90
N ILE A 289 8.52 -7.02 -41.80
CA ILE A 289 7.47 -7.97 -42.05
C ILE A 289 8.01 -9.34 -41.61
N ILE A 290 7.42 -9.93 -40.60
CA ILE A 290 7.82 -11.25 -40.11
C ILE A 290 6.81 -12.28 -40.55
N GLU A 291 7.28 -13.23 -41.33
CA GLU A 291 6.56 -14.34 -41.89
C GLU A 291 7.01 -15.61 -41.19
N PHE A 292 6.03 -16.37 -40.68
CA PHE A 292 6.28 -17.65 -40.06
C PHE A 292 5.91 -18.75 -41.05
N GLN A 293 6.79 -19.74 -41.22
CA GLN A 293 6.58 -20.89 -42.07
C GLN A 293 6.87 -22.15 -41.27
N GLY A 294 6.03 -23.18 -41.43
CA GLY A 294 6.21 -24.46 -40.77
C GLY A 294 5.68 -24.56 -39.35
N ASN A 295 5.10 -23.51 -38.82
CA ASN A 295 4.48 -23.47 -37.49
C ASN A 295 3.07 -24.08 -37.53
N LYS A 296 2.96 -25.36 -37.22
CA LYS A 296 1.69 -26.08 -37.16
C LYS A 296 1.04 -26.00 -35.77
N GLU A 297 1.83 -26.07 -34.71
CA GLU A 297 1.36 -26.07 -33.32
C GLU A 297 0.86 -24.68 -32.87
N PHE A 298 1.57 -23.60 -33.20
CA PHE A 298 1.21 -22.25 -32.72
C PHE A 298 0.77 -21.37 -33.87
N TRP A 299 -0.31 -20.64 -33.63
CA TRP A 299 -0.80 -19.66 -34.58
C TRP A 299 0.15 -18.47 -34.66
N ASN A 300 0.23 -17.84 -35.83
CA ASN A 300 1.06 -16.66 -36.06
C ASN A 300 0.81 -15.54 -35.04
N LEU A 301 -0.45 -15.35 -34.59
CA LEU A 301 -0.79 -14.36 -33.57
C LEU A 301 -0.16 -14.68 -32.20
N THR A 302 0.01 -15.95 -31.88
CA THR A 302 0.67 -16.39 -30.65
C THR A 302 2.15 -16.14 -30.72
N LEU A 303 2.80 -16.50 -31.84
CA LEU A 303 4.23 -16.26 -32.04
C LEU A 303 4.60 -14.77 -32.13
N LYS A 304 3.70 -13.94 -32.67
CA LYS A 304 3.87 -12.49 -32.68
C LYS A 304 3.98 -11.87 -31.28
N LYS A 305 3.42 -12.49 -30.24
CA LYS A 305 3.54 -12.02 -28.86
C LYS A 305 4.97 -12.11 -28.33
N ASP A 306 5.76 -13.05 -28.83
CA ASP A 306 7.15 -13.28 -28.46
C ASP A 306 8.14 -12.37 -29.18
N LEU A 307 7.66 -11.59 -30.17
CA LEU A 307 8.46 -10.63 -30.91
C LEU A 307 8.66 -9.33 -30.09
N ILE A 308 9.65 -9.35 -29.20
CA ILE A 308 9.94 -8.21 -28.34
C ILE A 308 10.50 -7.00 -29.10
N LEU A 309 11.08 -7.22 -30.29
CA LEU A 309 11.62 -6.15 -31.12
C LEU A 309 10.61 -5.05 -31.43
N PHE A 310 9.31 -5.35 -31.52
CA PHE A 310 8.27 -4.34 -31.71
C PHE A 310 7.87 -3.58 -30.44
N LYS A 311 8.37 -4.01 -29.29
CA LYS A 311 8.22 -3.30 -28.01
C LYS A 311 9.47 -2.51 -27.65
N GLU A 312 10.61 -3.18 -27.69
CA GLU A 312 11.91 -2.68 -27.22
C GLU A 312 12.74 -1.99 -28.33
N GLY A 313 12.38 -2.19 -29.58
CA GLY A 313 13.17 -1.78 -30.76
C GLY A 313 14.10 -2.91 -31.21
N ASN A 314 14.89 -2.64 -32.25
CA ASN A 314 15.87 -3.60 -32.78
C ASN A 314 17.16 -2.89 -33.13
N GLU A 315 18.13 -2.98 -32.26
CA GLU A 315 19.48 -2.46 -32.47
C GLU A 315 20.41 -3.64 -32.75
N ASN A 316 21.15 -3.57 -33.84
CA ASN A 316 22.08 -4.63 -34.23
C ASN A 316 21.52 -6.06 -34.19
N ASP A 317 20.22 -6.20 -34.50
CA ASP A 317 19.47 -7.46 -34.48
C ASP A 317 19.43 -8.18 -33.12
N PHE A 318 19.78 -7.49 -32.03
CA PHE A 318 19.79 -8.07 -30.71
C PHE A 318 18.40 -8.54 -30.27
N ASN A 319 17.39 -7.66 -30.38
CA ASN A 319 16.02 -8.02 -29.95
C ASN A 319 15.34 -8.96 -30.96
N LEU A 320 15.78 -9.00 -32.22
CA LEU A 320 15.35 -10.00 -33.16
C LEU A 320 15.83 -11.40 -32.73
N ARG A 321 17.14 -11.53 -32.45
CA ARG A 321 17.69 -12.79 -31.93
C ARG A 321 17.07 -13.22 -30.60
N LYS A 322 16.77 -12.26 -29.70
CA LYS A 322 16.07 -12.53 -28.44
C LYS A 322 14.63 -12.99 -28.69
N SER A 323 13.94 -12.41 -29.67
CA SER A 323 12.59 -12.82 -30.07
C SER A 323 12.58 -14.26 -30.59
N ILE A 324 13.55 -14.62 -31.43
CA ILE A 324 13.69 -15.99 -31.92
C ILE A 324 13.92 -16.98 -30.77
N ARG A 325 14.76 -16.61 -29.80
CA ARG A 325 14.97 -17.43 -28.59
C ARG A 325 13.71 -17.61 -27.80
N ASN A 326 12.89 -16.56 -27.65
CA ASN A 326 11.60 -16.64 -26.96
C ASN A 326 10.64 -17.60 -27.69
N ILE A 327 10.59 -17.53 -29.02
CA ILE A 327 9.78 -18.44 -29.82
C ILE A 327 10.28 -19.88 -29.62
N LYS A 328 11.60 -20.11 -29.72
CA LYS A 328 12.19 -21.42 -29.50
C LYS A 328 11.87 -21.96 -28.11
N LYS A 329 11.99 -21.12 -27.07
CA LYS A 329 11.61 -21.50 -25.70
C LYS A 329 10.13 -21.88 -25.58
N ARG A 330 9.23 -21.18 -26.28
CA ARG A 330 7.81 -21.52 -26.33
C ARG A 330 7.61 -22.94 -26.89
N TYR A 331 8.30 -23.27 -27.99
CA TYR A 331 8.23 -24.62 -28.56
C TYR A 331 8.81 -25.67 -27.64
N HIS A 332 9.96 -25.41 -27.02
CA HIS A 332 10.54 -26.31 -26.02
C HIS A 332 9.56 -26.58 -24.87
N ASN A 333 8.93 -25.53 -24.35
CA ASN A 333 7.92 -25.66 -23.27
C ASN A 333 6.65 -26.41 -23.70
N ALA A 334 6.42 -26.55 -25.00
CA ALA A 334 5.33 -27.36 -25.56
C ALA A 334 5.77 -28.76 -25.95
N GLY A 335 7.01 -29.16 -25.63
CA GLY A 335 7.53 -30.50 -25.88
C GLY A 335 8.29 -30.67 -27.22
N TYR A 336 8.52 -29.59 -27.96
CA TYR A 336 9.25 -29.65 -29.22
C TYR A 336 10.74 -29.39 -29.00
N LYS A 337 11.46 -30.32 -28.37
CA LYS A 337 12.89 -30.11 -27.99
C LYS A 337 13.81 -29.93 -29.20
N ASP A 338 13.47 -30.57 -30.33
CA ASP A 338 14.27 -30.51 -31.57
C ASP A 338 13.91 -29.32 -32.46
N CYS A 339 13.09 -28.40 -31.96
CA CYS A 339 12.68 -27.23 -32.72
C CYS A 339 13.90 -26.42 -33.17
N ARG A 340 14.01 -26.20 -34.49
CA ARG A 340 15.01 -25.35 -35.12
C ARG A 340 14.29 -24.22 -35.83
N ILE A 341 14.86 -23.05 -35.75
CA ILE A 341 14.33 -21.86 -36.40
C ILE A 341 15.44 -21.28 -37.27
N GLU A 342 15.22 -21.34 -38.57
CA GLU A 342 16.07 -20.73 -39.54
C GLU A 342 15.51 -19.36 -39.92
N MET A 343 16.39 -18.38 -39.97
CA MET A 343 16.03 -17.02 -40.32
C MET A 343 16.68 -16.63 -41.65
N THR A 344 15.84 -16.21 -42.57
CA THR A 344 16.31 -15.52 -43.80
C THR A 344 15.80 -14.09 -43.77
N SER A 345 16.63 -13.16 -44.14
CA SER A 345 16.31 -11.73 -44.12
C SER A 345 16.65 -11.11 -45.47
N GLU A 346 15.69 -10.49 -46.10
CA GLU A 346 15.82 -9.81 -47.39
C GLU A 346 15.31 -8.37 -47.21
N THR A 347 16.09 -7.41 -47.73
CA THR A 347 15.64 -6.02 -47.74
C THR A 347 15.26 -5.66 -49.18
N GLN A 348 14.03 -5.28 -49.37
CA GLN A 348 13.47 -4.90 -50.67
C GLN A 348 12.92 -3.48 -50.62
N GLN A 349 12.84 -2.81 -51.78
CA GLN A 349 12.11 -1.54 -51.90
C GLN A 349 10.64 -1.84 -52.24
N ASP A 350 9.72 -1.40 -51.41
CA ASP A 350 8.28 -1.51 -51.64
C ASP A 350 7.69 -0.08 -51.69
N ALA A 351 7.19 0.33 -52.85
CA ALA A 351 6.72 1.69 -53.10
C ALA A 351 7.71 2.80 -52.66
N GLY A 352 9.02 2.56 -52.88
CA GLY A 352 10.09 3.50 -52.52
C GLY A 352 10.48 3.53 -51.04
N MET A 353 9.92 2.60 -50.23
CA MET A 353 10.26 2.45 -48.78
C MET A 353 11.02 1.12 -48.55
N PRO A 354 12.05 1.13 -47.72
CA PRO A 354 12.76 -0.08 -47.40
C PRO A 354 11.90 -1.01 -46.53
N VAL A 355 11.69 -2.22 -47.01
CA VAL A 355 10.98 -3.28 -46.27
C VAL A 355 11.93 -4.44 -46.04
N ARG A 356 12.12 -4.78 -44.77
CA ARG A 356 12.91 -5.94 -44.39
C ARG A 356 11.95 -7.11 -44.11
N ARG A 357 11.91 -8.06 -45.04
CA ARG A 357 11.16 -9.31 -44.90
C ARG A 357 12.03 -10.32 -44.18
N ILE A 358 11.54 -10.79 -43.05
CA ILE A 358 12.17 -11.81 -42.23
C ILE A 358 11.29 -13.03 -42.27
N ARG A 359 11.76 -14.08 -42.89
CA ARG A 359 11.12 -15.38 -42.89
C ARG A 359 11.74 -16.25 -41.82
N LEU A 360 10.90 -16.66 -40.84
CA LEU A 360 11.27 -17.59 -39.81
C LEU A 360 10.70 -18.96 -40.20
N ARG A 361 11.58 -19.81 -40.74
CA ARG A 361 11.22 -21.21 -41.07
C ARG A 361 11.41 -22.04 -39.84
N ILE A 362 10.32 -22.53 -39.32
CA ILE A 362 10.24 -23.29 -38.07
C ILE A 362 10.15 -24.76 -38.42
N HIS A 363 11.17 -25.51 -38.04
CA HIS A 363 11.16 -26.98 -38.09
C HIS A 363 10.84 -27.45 -36.69
N GLU A 364 9.56 -27.73 -36.45
CA GLU A 364 9.07 -28.06 -35.11
C GLU A 364 9.70 -29.37 -34.58
N GLY A 365 9.96 -30.31 -35.45
CA GLY A 365 10.39 -31.67 -35.09
C GLY A 365 9.21 -32.48 -34.50
N PRO A 366 9.51 -33.65 -33.92
CA PRO A 366 8.52 -34.44 -33.20
C PRO A 366 8.16 -33.78 -31.87
N GLN A 367 6.90 -33.92 -31.46
CA GLN A 367 6.48 -33.48 -30.12
C GLN A 367 6.77 -34.63 -29.13
N TYR A 368 7.50 -34.29 -28.07
CA TYR A 368 7.79 -35.19 -26.96
C TYR A 368 6.72 -35.02 -25.88
N LEU A 369 5.99 -36.10 -25.61
CA LEU A 369 4.91 -36.18 -24.63
C LEU A 369 5.25 -37.21 -23.57
N VAL A 370 4.96 -36.88 -22.34
CA VAL A 370 5.17 -37.80 -21.22
C VAL A 370 4.10 -38.90 -21.24
N ASN A 371 4.51 -40.11 -21.48
CA ASN A 371 3.62 -41.29 -21.46
C ASN A 371 3.42 -41.78 -20.03
N SER A 372 4.52 -42.02 -19.32
CA SER A 372 4.50 -42.47 -17.94
C SER A 372 5.55 -41.77 -17.08
N ILE A 373 5.26 -41.68 -15.78
CA ILE A 373 6.22 -41.19 -14.78
C ILE A 373 6.26 -42.21 -13.66
N ASN A 374 7.36 -42.93 -13.56
CA ASN A 374 7.61 -43.95 -12.57
C ASN A 374 8.62 -43.44 -11.53
N PHE A 375 8.48 -43.95 -10.32
CA PHE A 375 9.39 -43.64 -9.22
C PHE A 375 9.91 -44.96 -8.67
N ASN A 376 11.22 -45.12 -8.64
CA ASN A 376 11.87 -46.31 -8.10
C ASN A 376 12.69 -45.94 -6.85
N GLY A 377 12.81 -46.89 -5.93
CA GLY A 377 13.61 -46.70 -4.72
C GLY A 377 12.97 -45.77 -3.66
N ASN A 378 11.74 -45.35 -3.86
CA ASN A 378 10.99 -44.50 -2.92
C ASN A 378 10.21 -45.34 -1.91
N HIS A 379 10.91 -45.86 -0.90
CA HIS A 379 10.31 -46.70 0.14
C HIS A 379 9.68 -45.86 1.26
N ALA A 380 10.27 -44.73 1.60
CA ALA A 380 9.86 -43.87 2.70
C ALA A 380 8.74 -42.90 2.37
N ILE A 381 8.64 -42.48 1.11
CA ILE A 381 7.66 -41.50 0.67
C ILE A 381 6.83 -42.08 -0.49
N ASP A 382 5.51 -42.09 -0.28
CA ASP A 382 4.58 -42.57 -1.28
C ASP A 382 4.69 -41.83 -2.62
N SER A 383 4.71 -42.53 -3.72
CA SER A 383 4.77 -42.00 -5.09
C SER A 383 3.69 -40.96 -5.37
N LYS A 384 2.51 -41.05 -4.74
CA LYS A 384 1.47 -40.00 -4.85
C LYS A 384 1.89 -38.66 -4.24
N LYS A 385 2.66 -38.66 -3.14
CA LYS A 385 3.19 -37.47 -2.53
C LYS A 385 4.31 -36.86 -3.40
N ILE A 386 5.18 -37.71 -3.94
CA ILE A 386 6.24 -37.28 -4.85
C ILE A 386 5.64 -36.64 -6.10
N LYS A 387 4.66 -37.32 -6.73
CA LYS A 387 3.96 -36.83 -7.92
C LYS A 387 3.27 -35.48 -7.72
N LYS A 388 2.87 -35.14 -6.50
CA LYS A 388 2.31 -33.79 -6.21
C LYS A 388 3.37 -32.70 -6.27
N GLN A 389 4.61 -33.01 -6.01
CA GLN A 389 5.72 -32.03 -6.00
C GLN A 389 6.27 -31.79 -7.41
N THR A 390 6.16 -32.79 -8.32
CA THR A 390 6.66 -32.65 -9.69
C THR A 390 5.73 -31.76 -10.53
N LEU A 391 6.28 -31.02 -11.47
CA LEU A 391 5.57 -30.21 -12.46
C LEU A 391 5.28 -31.00 -13.74
N THR A 392 6.14 -31.96 -14.07
CA THR A 392 5.96 -32.89 -15.19
C THR A 392 4.66 -33.67 -14.99
N ARG A 393 3.85 -33.71 -16.02
CA ARG A 393 2.52 -34.40 -16.02
C ARG A 393 2.33 -35.20 -17.27
N THR A 394 1.65 -36.29 -17.16
CA THR A 394 1.06 -37.03 -18.32
C THR A 394 -0.05 -36.20 -18.96
N PRO A 395 -0.37 -36.41 -20.26
CA PRO A 395 -1.48 -35.72 -20.92
C PRO A 395 -2.80 -35.92 -20.17
N GLY A 396 -3.59 -34.86 -20.08
CA GLY A 396 -4.89 -34.88 -19.39
C GLY A 396 -5.71 -33.66 -19.76
N LEU A 397 -6.88 -33.49 -19.15
CA LEU A 397 -7.86 -32.45 -19.51
C LEU A 397 -7.29 -31.05 -19.44
N LEU A 398 -6.35 -30.78 -18.50
CA LEU A 398 -5.76 -29.48 -18.24
C LEU A 398 -4.24 -29.42 -18.53
N ALA A 399 -3.63 -30.57 -18.81
CA ALA A 399 -2.18 -30.67 -19.03
C ALA A 399 -1.91 -31.29 -20.41
N LYS A 400 -1.12 -30.58 -21.23
CA LYS A 400 -0.71 -31.11 -22.56
C LYS A 400 0.27 -32.26 -22.44
N GLY A 401 0.88 -32.50 -21.28
CA GLY A 401 1.85 -33.56 -21.04
C GLY A 401 3.17 -33.38 -21.80
N ALA A 402 3.55 -32.19 -22.08
CA ALA A 402 4.82 -31.89 -22.77
C ALA A 402 6.02 -32.32 -21.94
N TRP A 403 6.97 -33.01 -22.56
CA TRP A 403 8.25 -33.32 -21.93
C TRP A 403 9.22 -32.16 -22.12
N VAL A 404 9.73 -31.61 -21.00
CA VAL A 404 10.65 -30.47 -20.96
C VAL A 404 11.81 -30.83 -20.04
N GLN A 405 13.03 -30.83 -20.55
CA GLN A 405 14.22 -31.23 -19.79
C GLN A 405 14.44 -30.33 -18.56
N GLU A 406 14.29 -29.01 -18.74
CA GLU A 406 14.46 -28.06 -17.64
C GLU A 406 13.44 -28.31 -16.50
N THR A 407 12.22 -28.66 -16.85
CA THR A 407 11.18 -29.02 -15.87
C THR A 407 11.51 -30.30 -15.14
N LEU A 408 12.08 -31.30 -15.82
CA LEU A 408 12.51 -32.54 -15.19
C LEU A 408 13.65 -32.31 -14.20
N GLU A 409 14.59 -31.42 -14.53
CA GLU A 409 15.66 -31.01 -13.59
C GLU A 409 15.11 -30.25 -12.37
N GLU A 410 14.06 -29.43 -12.55
CA GLU A 410 13.36 -28.79 -11.45
C GLU A 410 12.64 -29.82 -10.59
N ASP A 411 12.00 -30.81 -11.22
CA ASP A 411 11.33 -31.90 -10.51
C ASP A 411 12.28 -32.73 -9.66
N LYS A 412 13.45 -33.08 -10.18
CA LYS A 412 14.50 -33.79 -9.40
C LYS A 412 14.88 -33.01 -8.16
N ARG A 413 15.08 -31.71 -8.30
CA ARG A 413 15.38 -30.81 -7.16
C ARG A 413 14.22 -30.72 -6.18
N ALA A 414 12.98 -30.66 -6.67
CA ALA A 414 11.79 -30.63 -5.83
C ALA A 414 11.61 -31.95 -5.04
N VAL A 415 11.87 -33.09 -5.69
CA VAL A 415 11.85 -34.39 -5.03
C VAL A 415 12.95 -34.50 -3.97
N SER A 416 14.19 -34.10 -4.29
CA SER A 416 15.28 -34.08 -3.30
C SER A 416 14.95 -33.18 -2.13
N SER A 417 14.33 -32.00 -2.37
CA SER A 417 13.86 -31.11 -1.32
C SER A 417 12.76 -31.72 -0.45
N LEU A 418 11.85 -32.52 -1.05
CA LEU A 418 10.83 -33.22 -0.30
C LEU A 418 11.45 -34.25 0.66
N TYR A 419 12.45 -35.00 0.22
CA TYR A 419 13.18 -35.94 1.06
C TYR A 419 13.95 -35.25 2.17
N LEU A 420 14.59 -34.12 1.87
CA LEU A 420 15.26 -33.28 2.86
C LEU A 420 14.28 -32.80 3.94
N GLN A 421 13.04 -32.47 3.56
CA GLN A 421 11.98 -32.11 4.51
C GLN A 421 11.56 -33.28 5.41
N HIS A 422 11.87 -34.50 5.03
CA HIS A 422 11.60 -35.72 5.81
C HIS A 422 12.88 -36.26 6.49
N GLY A 423 13.99 -35.50 6.48
CA GLY A 423 15.22 -35.84 7.19
C GLY A 423 16.20 -36.73 6.42
N TYR A 424 16.01 -36.92 5.14
CA TYR A 424 16.93 -37.67 4.29
C TYR A 424 17.97 -36.72 3.69
N LEU A 425 19.11 -36.54 4.36
CA LEU A 425 20.10 -35.53 4.00
C LEU A 425 20.87 -35.84 2.72
N ASN A 426 21.03 -37.12 2.38
CA ASN A 426 21.90 -37.62 1.31
C ASN A 426 21.08 -38.16 0.11
N THR A 427 19.83 -37.77 -0.03
CA THR A 427 19.02 -38.24 -1.14
C THR A 427 19.57 -37.81 -2.49
N LYS A 428 19.74 -38.76 -3.37
CA LYS A 428 20.11 -38.56 -4.77
C LYS A 428 18.94 -38.94 -5.65
N VAL A 429 18.61 -38.10 -6.61
CA VAL A 429 17.56 -38.33 -7.59
C VAL A 429 18.18 -38.27 -8.98
N THR A 430 18.15 -39.40 -9.69
CA THR A 430 18.58 -39.49 -11.07
C THR A 430 17.39 -39.79 -11.94
N ASP A 431 17.48 -39.55 -13.23
CA ASP A 431 16.43 -39.88 -14.19
C ASP A 431 16.94 -40.80 -15.28
N GLU A 432 16.09 -41.74 -15.64
CA GLU A 432 16.24 -42.50 -16.86
C GLU A 432 15.05 -42.18 -17.76
N THR A 433 15.36 -41.78 -18.99
CA THR A 433 14.29 -41.45 -19.97
C THR A 433 14.40 -42.32 -21.18
N THR A 434 13.38 -43.11 -21.48
CA THR A 434 13.24 -43.88 -22.72
C THR A 434 12.21 -43.22 -23.62
N SER A 435 12.46 -43.27 -24.92
CA SER A 435 11.58 -42.61 -25.89
C SER A 435 11.13 -43.58 -26.98
N HIS A 436 9.81 -43.63 -27.22
CA HIS A 436 9.21 -44.49 -28.23
C HIS A 436 8.53 -43.60 -29.29
N LYS A 437 8.98 -43.73 -30.53
CA LYS A 437 8.44 -42.96 -31.65
C LYS A 437 7.10 -43.54 -32.09
N ASP A 438 6.04 -42.74 -32.12
CA ASP A 438 4.79 -43.10 -32.72
C ASP A 438 4.93 -43.00 -34.26
N SER A 439 4.76 -44.14 -34.96
CA SER A 439 4.92 -44.20 -36.40
C SER A 439 3.81 -43.53 -37.18
N LYS A 440 2.65 -43.26 -36.56
CA LYS A 440 1.46 -42.67 -37.19
C LYS A 440 1.31 -41.18 -36.96
N GLU A 441 1.78 -40.69 -35.83
CA GLU A 441 1.75 -39.25 -35.47
C GLU A 441 3.15 -38.76 -35.25
N ASN A 442 3.48 -37.56 -35.67
CA ASN A 442 4.81 -36.97 -35.45
C ASN A 442 5.04 -36.65 -33.95
N LYS A 443 4.81 -37.65 -33.10
CA LYS A 443 4.89 -37.63 -31.64
C LYS A 443 5.88 -38.67 -31.14
N THR A 444 6.55 -38.38 -30.10
CA THR A 444 7.44 -39.28 -29.38
C THR A 444 6.95 -39.36 -27.94
N GLN A 445 6.58 -40.57 -27.54
CA GLN A 445 6.19 -40.87 -26.17
C GLN A 445 7.46 -41.01 -25.33
N VAL A 446 7.48 -40.41 -24.17
CA VAL A 446 8.63 -40.41 -23.25
C VAL A 446 8.20 -41.03 -21.94
N ASP A 447 8.79 -42.16 -21.61
CA ASP A 447 8.69 -42.76 -20.30
C ASP A 447 9.82 -42.28 -19.42
N ILE A 448 9.45 -41.75 -18.24
CA ILE A 448 10.39 -41.17 -17.29
C ILE A 448 10.39 -42.08 -16.07
N THR A 449 11.57 -42.49 -15.68
CA THR A 449 11.78 -43.17 -14.40
C THR A 449 12.70 -42.29 -13.56
N LEU A 450 12.23 -41.90 -12.40
CA LEU A 450 13.04 -41.20 -11.41
C LEU A 450 13.56 -42.23 -10.41
N ASP A 451 14.86 -42.48 -10.43
CA ASP A 451 15.53 -43.40 -9.52
C ASP A 451 15.99 -42.60 -8.29
N ILE A 452 15.44 -42.96 -7.16
CA ILE A 452 15.62 -42.28 -5.90
C ILE A 452 16.48 -43.15 -4.98
N THR A 453 17.64 -42.70 -4.67
CA THR A 453 18.47 -43.25 -3.58
C THR A 453 18.19 -42.43 -2.34
N GLU A 454 17.30 -42.92 -1.47
CA GLU A 454 16.80 -42.16 -0.33
C GLU A 454 17.90 -41.83 0.67
N GLY A 455 18.87 -42.75 0.83
CA GLY A 455 19.86 -42.73 1.91
C GLY A 455 19.21 -43.13 3.25
N VAL A 456 19.86 -42.78 4.33
CA VAL A 456 19.35 -43.02 5.69
C VAL A 456 18.63 -41.78 6.21
N GLN A 457 17.56 -42.01 6.97
CA GLN A 457 16.84 -40.90 7.62
C GLN A 457 17.61 -40.48 8.86
N THR A 458 17.92 -39.18 8.96
CA THR A 458 18.54 -38.59 10.13
C THR A 458 17.45 -38.19 11.12
N LEU A 459 17.50 -38.77 12.32
CA LEU A 459 16.59 -38.45 13.41
C LEU A 459 17.25 -37.61 14.48
N VAL A 460 16.52 -36.71 15.10
CA VAL A 460 16.99 -35.94 16.26
C VAL A 460 17.05 -36.86 17.47
N THR A 461 18.25 -37.17 17.96
CA THR A 461 18.46 -38.05 19.13
C THR A 461 18.56 -37.32 20.45
N SER A 462 19.22 -36.18 20.45
CA SER A 462 19.24 -35.26 21.59
C SER A 462 18.88 -33.86 21.17
N LEU A 463 18.25 -33.13 22.09
CA LEU A 463 17.96 -31.74 21.93
C LEU A 463 18.18 -31.09 23.30
N GLU A 464 19.13 -30.18 23.32
CA GLU A 464 19.56 -29.51 24.53
C GLU A 464 19.45 -28.00 24.34
N ILE A 465 19.08 -27.31 25.40
CA ILE A 465 18.98 -25.85 25.41
C ILE A 465 19.80 -25.37 26.60
N HIS A 466 20.77 -24.51 26.33
CA HIS A 466 21.66 -23.94 27.35
C HIS A 466 21.50 -22.41 27.41
N GLY A 467 21.65 -21.87 28.63
CA GLY A 467 21.59 -20.43 28.87
C GLY A 467 20.19 -19.85 28.98
N LEU A 468 19.17 -20.70 29.14
CA LEU A 468 17.78 -20.28 29.29
C LEU A 468 17.42 -20.14 30.78
N THR A 469 16.94 -18.96 31.18
CA THR A 469 16.48 -18.68 32.55
C THR A 469 15.04 -18.13 32.61
N VAL A 470 14.57 -17.52 31.56
CA VAL A 470 13.30 -16.77 31.47
C VAL A 470 12.11 -17.65 31.13
N LEU A 471 12.36 -18.74 30.42
CA LEU A 471 11.36 -19.74 30.06
C LEU A 471 11.75 -21.07 30.67
N SER A 472 10.79 -21.91 30.99
CA SER A 472 11.08 -23.29 31.32
C SER A 472 11.52 -24.06 30.05
N ASP A 473 12.39 -25.06 30.24
CA ASP A 473 12.80 -25.94 29.14
C ASP A 473 11.58 -26.57 28.45
N ALA A 474 10.53 -26.88 29.20
CA ALA A 474 9.30 -27.45 28.68
C ALA A 474 8.59 -26.48 27.71
N GLU A 475 8.46 -25.19 28.09
CA GLU A 475 7.87 -24.16 27.23
C GLU A 475 8.71 -23.92 25.94
N ALA A 476 10.03 -23.89 26.09
CA ALA A 476 10.94 -23.72 24.97
C ALA A 476 10.91 -24.92 24.02
N LEU A 477 10.92 -26.13 24.58
CA LEU A 477 10.80 -27.37 23.81
C LEU A 477 9.42 -27.51 23.13
N GLU A 478 8.34 -27.04 23.74
CA GLU A 478 7.02 -27.04 23.12
C GLU A 478 6.95 -26.10 21.91
N ALA A 479 7.59 -24.96 21.99
CA ALA A 479 7.52 -23.91 20.98
C ALA A 479 8.31 -24.21 19.70
N ILE A 480 9.42 -24.91 19.77
CA ILE A 480 10.26 -25.24 18.64
C ILE A 480 9.67 -26.36 17.77
N THR A 481 10.05 -26.40 16.52
CA THR A 481 9.52 -27.38 15.55
C THR A 481 10.27 -28.72 15.61
N LEU A 482 11.57 -28.68 15.80
CA LEU A 482 12.40 -29.88 15.93
C LEU A 482 12.17 -30.52 17.32
N LYS A 483 11.89 -31.82 17.32
CA LYS A 483 11.64 -32.60 18.54
C LYS A 483 12.51 -33.85 18.55
N LYS A 484 12.84 -34.33 19.73
CA LYS A 484 13.51 -35.63 19.88
C LYS A 484 12.68 -36.73 19.17
N GLY A 485 13.32 -37.55 18.34
CA GLY A 485 12.70 -38.57 17.52
C GLY A 485 12.11 -38.06 16.20
N SER A 486 12.04 -36.72 15.98
CA SER A 486 11.61 -36.18 14.68
C SER A 486 12.72 -36.22 13.65
N ALA A 487 12.32 -36.18 12.37
CA ALA A 487 13.28 -36.03 11.27
C ALA A 487 14.06 -34.73 11.38
N PHE A 488 15.37 -34.83 11.27
CA PHE A 488 16.25 -33.65 11.30
C PHE A 488 16.11 -32.83 10.01
N ARG A 489 16.01 -31.53 10.17
CA ARG A 489 15.85 -30.55 9.09
C ARG A 489 16.65 -29.30 9.41
N ASP A 490 17.79 -29.15 8.79
CA ASP A 490 18.72 -28.03 9.05
C ASP A 490 18.06 -26.65 8.95
N TYR A 491 17.23 -26.42 7.93
CA TYR A 491 16.53 -25.14 7.75
C TYR A 491 15.50 -24.83 8.88
N MET A 492 15.02 -25.85 9.60
CA MET A 492 14.13 -25.66 10.75
C MET A 492 14.87 -25.14 11.98
N MET A 493 16.16 -25.42 12.12
CA MET A 493 16.96 -24.84 13.20
C MET A 493 16.90 -23.33 13.22
N ARG A 494 17.06 -22.67 12.06
CA ARG A 494 16.93 -21.21 11.95
C ARG A 494 15.53 -20.72 12.31
N SER A 495 14.50 -21.50 11.98
CA SER A 495 13.13 -21.18 12.38
C SER A 495 12.95 -21.28 13.89
N ASP A 496 13.54 -22.30 14.49
CA ASP A 496 13.49 -22.53 15.93
C ASP A 496 14.32 -21.49 16.70
N GLU A 497 15.52 -21.11 16.20
CA GLU A 497 16.29 -19.98 16.72
C GLU A 497 15.47 -18.68 16.76
N ASN A 498 14.77 -18.38 15.67
CA ASN A 498 13.90 -17.19 15.61
C ASN A 498 12.70 -17.30 16.55
N THR A 499 12.14 -18.49 16.70
CA THR A 499 11.00 -18.73 17.59
C THR A 499 11.42 -18.53 19.05
N LEU A 500 12.54 -19.15 19.47
CA LEU A 500 13.09 -18.98 20.81
C LEU A 500 13.44 -17.51 21.08
N SER A 501 14.18 -16.89 20.16
CA SER A 501 14.52 -15.47 20.29
C SER A 501 13.29 -14.58 20.41
N SER A 502 12.23 -14.87 19.63
CA SER A 502 10.99 -14.12 19.71
C SER A 502 10.28 -14.29 21.04
N LEU A 503 10.18 -15.52 21.56
CA LEU A 503 9.54 -15.79 22.84
C LEU A 503 10.26 -15.12 24.00
N ILE A 504 11.58 -15.20 24.02
CA ILE A 504 12.42 -14.60 25.06
C ILE A 504 12.34 -13.06 24.96
N SER A 505 12.40 -12.52 23.76
CA SER A 505 12.24 -11.08 23.51
C SER A 505 10.91 -10.54 24.03
N GLU A 506 9.83 -11.31 23.90
CA GLU A 506 8.51 -10.91 24.39
C GLU A 506 8.40 -10.89 25.93
N LYS A 507 9.32 -11.52 26.62
CA LYS A 507 9.44 -11.53 28.10
C LYS A 507 10.30 -10.38 28.65
N GLY A 508 10.79 -9.48 27.79
CA GLY A 508 11.60 -8.34 28.19
C GLY A 508 13.10 -8.47 27.86
N TYR A 509 13.49 -9.38 27.00
CA TYR A 509 14.90 -9.59 26.63
C TYR A 509 15.11 -9.34 25.13
N PRO A 510 15.01 -8.10 24.64
CA PRO A 510 15.06 -7.79 23.21
C PRO A 510 16.43 -8.03 22.56
N HIS A 511 17.49 -8.24 23.35
CA HIS A 511 18.85 -8.44 22.90
C HIS A 511 19.28 -9.89 22.85
N VAL A 512 18.34 -10.81 23.05
CA VAL A 512 18.58 -12.24 23.00
C VAL A 512 19.25 -12.68 21.71
N LYS A 513 20.21 -13.58 21.84
CA LYS A 513 20.86 -14.26 20.72
C LYS A 513 20.69 -15.74 20.93
N THR A 514 20.15 -16.40 19.94
CA THR A 514 19.99 -17.86 19.92
C THR A 514 20.81 -18.40 18.76
N LYS A 515 21.63 -19.40 19.01
CA LYS A 515 22.42 -20.09 18.02
C LYS A 515 22.23 -21.59 18.16
N GLY A 516 21.71 -22.21 17.11
CA GLY A 516 21.59 -23.67 17.02
C GLY A 516 22.83 -24.28 16.37
N THR A 517 23.28 -25.39 16.91
CA THR A 517 24.32 -26.24 16.32
C THR A 517 23.80 -27.66 16.25
N ALA A 518 24.09 -28.34 15.14
CA ALA A 518 23.73 -29.73 14.97
C ALA A 518 25.00 -30.56 14.68
N ILE A 519 25.15 -31.61 15.41
CA ILE A 519 26.20 -32.62 15.17
C ILE A 519 25.53 -33.86 14.59
N VAL A 520 25.77 -34.11 13.31
CA VAL A 520 25.25 -35.28 12.61
C VAL A 520 26.30 -36.42 12.71
N SER A 521 25.85 -37.62 13.04
CA SER A 521 26.68 -38.82 13.11
C SER A 521 27.29 -39.17 11.74
N LYS A 522 28.43 -39.86 11.73
CA LYS A 522 29.13 -40.23 10.50
C LYS A 522 28.30 -41.08 9.55
N ASP A 523 27.38 -41.87 10.06
CA ASP A 523 26.44 -42.71 9.32
C ASP A 523 25.16 -41.97 8.92
N ASN A 524 25.02 -40.70 9.27
CA ASN A 524 23.88 -39.84 9.00
C ASN A 524 22.55 -40.38 9.56
N THR A 525 22.56 -41.20 10.58
CA THR A 525 21.33 -41.72 11.20
C THR A 525 20.81 -40.80 12.32
N GLN A 526 21.70 -40.08 12.97
CA GLN A 526 21.44 -39.33 14.18
C GLN A 526 21.92 -37.88 14.08
N ALA A 527 21.16 -36.99 14.68
CA ALA A 527 21.52 -35.57 14.87
C ALA A 527 21.32 -35.19 16.33
N ALA A 528 22.37 -34.69 16.96
CA ALA A 528 22.33 -34.03 18.27
C ALA A 528 22.26 -32.53 18.04
N ILE A 529 21.22 -31.89 18.59
CA ILE A 529 20.99 -30.46 18.43
C ILE A 529 21.19 -29.77 19.77
N THR A 530 21.95 -28.69 19.76
CA THR A 530 22.16 -27.84 20.92
C THR A 530 21.83 -26.39 20.55
N TYR A 531 20.93 -25.75 21.30
CA TYR A 531 20.66 -24.33 21.23
C TYR A 531 21.36 -23.60 22.36
N GLU A 532 22.30 -22.72 22.01
CA GLU A 532 22.95 -21.81 22.94
C GLU A 532 22.23 -20.49 22.96
N ILE A 533 21.78 -20.03 24.13
CA ILE A 533 21.00 -18.81 24.31
C ILE A 533 21.80 -17.84 25.19
N ASP A 534 22.03 -16.66 24.67
CA ASP A 534 22.45 -15.48 25.44
C ASP A 534 21.23 -14.53 25.52
N GLU A 535 20.56 -14.55 26.68
CA GLU A 535 19.33 -13.78 26.87
C GLU A 535 19.59 -12.27 26.80
N GLY A 536 20.79 -11.84 27.15
CA GLY A 536 21.13 -10.42 27.28
C GLY A 536 20.47 -9.76 28.49
N PRO A 537 20.51 -8.42 28.61
CA PRO A 537 19.91 -7.72 29.75
C PRO A 537 18.38 -7.69 29.65
N PHE A 538 17.73 -7.75 30.82
CA PHE A 538 16.31 -7.48 30.94
C PHE A 538 16.04 -6.01 30.71
N VAL A 539 15.00 -5.72 29.90
CA VAL A 539 14.63 -4.37 29.49
C VAL A 539 13.16 -4.09 29.80
N GLN A 540 12.92 -3.03 30.53
CA GLN A 540 11.56 -2.53 30.83
C GLN A 540 11.25 -1.30 29.96
N MET A 541 9.96 -1.10 29.74
CA MET A 541 9.47 0.14 29.16
C MET A 541 9.57 1.28 30.18
N GLY A 542 10.25 2.31 29.80
CA GLY A 542 10.27 3.59 30.50
C GLY A 542 9.06 4.45 30.14
N ARG A 543 9.31 5.73 30.08
CA ARG A 543 8.26 6.70 29.80
C ARG A 543 8.01 6.83 28.32
N MET A 544 6.79 7.26 28.02
CA MET A 544 6.34 7.53 26.65
C MET A 544 6.02 9.00 26.51
N ALA A 545 6.61 9.64 25.52
CA ALA A 545 6.35 11.00 25.12
C ALA A 545 5.75 11.00 23.70
N CYS A 546 4.95 12.03 23.40
CA CYS A 546 4.37 12.19 22.07
C CYS A 546 4.60 13.60 21.55
N THR A 547 4.94 13.68 20.27
CA THR A 547 5.13 14.96 19.56
C THR A 547 4.42 14.93 18.22
N GLY A 548 4.04 16.13 17.72
CA GLY A 548 3.35 16.28 16.43
C GLY A 548 1.83 16.23 16.49
N ASN A 549 1.25 15.90 17.63
CA ASN A 549 -0.20 15.87 17.87
C ASN A 549 -0.73 17.26 18.26
N PHE A 550 -0.78 18.18 17.31
CA PHE A 550 -1.17 19.57 17.56
C PHE A 550 -2.68 19.77 17.71
N LEU A 551 -3.46 18.99 16.97
CA LEU A 551 -4.92 18.99 16.99
C LEU A 551 -5.46 17.86 17.85
N THR A 552 -4.89 16.67 17.73
CA THR A 552 -5.33 15.45 18.41
C THR A 552 -4.88 15.48 19.87
N LYS A 553 -5.81 15.25 20.78
CA LYS A 553 -5.50 15.20 22.22
C LYS A 553 -4.65 13.98 22.55
N GLY A 554 -3.64 14.12 23.41
CA GLY A 554 -2.72 13.05 23.81
C GLY A 554 -3.43 11.79 24.31
N ARG A 555 -4.52 11.94 25.08
CA ARG A 555 -5.34 10.82 25.56
C ARG A 555 -5.92 9.90 24.48
N VAL A 556 -6.06 10.41 23.23
CA VAL A 556 -6.52 9.59 22.10
C VAL A 556 -5.42 8.63 21.67
N ILE A 557 -4.18 9.09 21.71
CA ILE A 557 -3.00 8.30 21.37
C ILE A 557 -2.70 7.30 22.49
N GLU A 558 -2.73 7.76 23.75
CA GLU A 558 -2.46 6.94 24.93
C GLU A 558 -3.36 5.71 25.01
N LYS A 559 -4.65 5.85 24.70
CA LYS A 559 -5.62 4.75 24.68
C LYS A 559 -5.33 3.66 23.64
N GLU A 560 -4.55 3.96 22.62
CA GLU A 560 -4.17 2.99 21.59
C GLU A 560 -2.84 2.27 21.91
N LEU A 561 -2.13 2.72 22.93
CA LEU A 561 -0.93 2.05 23.41
C LEU A 561 -1.30 0.78 24.16
N VAL A 562 -0.59 -0.28 23.87
CA VAL A 562 -0.71 -1.59 24.54
C VAL A 562 0.46 -1.82 25.49
N LEU A 563 1.55 -1.06 25.32
CA LEU A 563 2.68 -1.00 26.21
C LEU A 563 2.44 0.10 27.24
N HIS A 564 2.78 -0.17 28.47
CA HIS A 564 2.73 0.81 29.56
C HIS A 564 4.12 0.95 30.21
N PRO A 565 4.40 2.07 30.90
CA PRO A 565 5.59 2.17 31.73
C PRO A 565 5.70 0.98 32.69
N GLU A 566 6.93 0.51 32.92
CA GLU A 566 7.27 -0.65 33.77
C GLU A 566 6.91 -2.02 33.17
N ASP A 567 6.16 -2.10 32.05
CA ASP A 567 5.95 -3.35 31.35
C ASP A 567 7.31 -3.91 30.84
N PRO A 568 7.51 -5.22 30.83
CA PRO A 568 8.60 -5.80 30.06
C PRO A 568 8.53 -5.39 28.59
N PHE A 569 9.68 -5.08 27.98
CA PHE A 569 9.71 -4.73 26.57
C PHE A 569 9.17 -5.88 25.72
N SER A 570 8.25 -5.59 24.82
CA SER A 570 7.64 -6.56 23.91
C SER A 570 7.54 -5.94 22.51
N LEU A 571 8.25 -6.54 21.55
CA LEU A 571 8.20 -6.08 20.16
C LEU A 571 6.80 -6.21 19.57
N ASN A 572 6.07 -7.25 19.92
CA ASN A 572 4.69 -7.45 19.46
C ASN A 572 3.75 -6.36 19.99
N LYS A 573 3.83 -6.05 21.30
CA LYS A 573 3.05 -4.95 21.88
C LYS A 573 3.45 -3.59 21.28
N PHE A 574 4.74 -3.38 21.03
CA PHE A 574 5.28 -2.19 20.38
C PHE A 574 4.70 -1.99 18.98
N LEU A 575 4.80 -3.01 18.11
CA LEU A 575 4.25 -2.97 16.77
C LEU A 575 2.73 -2.90 16.75
N LYS A 576 2.06 -3.50 17.74
CA LYS A 576 0.62 -3.43 17.89
C LYS A 576 0.17 -2.02 18.28
N SER A 577 0.89 -1.37 19.19
CA SER A 577 0.64 0.03 19.57
C SER A 577 0.80 0.96 18.35
N GLN A 578 1.87 0.79 17.58
CA GLN A 578 2.09 1.56 16.37
C GLN A 578 0.98 1.37 15.33
N ARG A 579 0.54 0.13 15.13
CA ARG A 579 -0.60 -0.17 14.24
C ARG A 579 -1.90 0.45 14.73
N ASN A 580 -2.22 0.30 16.02
CA ASN A 580 -3.43 0.87 16.60
C ASN A 580 -3.50 2.39 16.38
N ILE A 581 -2.39 3.11 16.63
CA ILE A 581 -2.33 4.58 16.42
C ILE A 581 -2.48 4.93 14.94
N ARG A 582 -1.89 4.15 14.03
CA ARG A 582 -2.05 4.34 12.59
C ARG A 582 -3.49 4.10 12.13
N ASP A 583 -4.13 3.09 12.70
CA ASP A 583 -5.48 2.64 12.34
C ASP A 583 -6.58 3.63 12.76
N ILE A 584 -6.30 4.57 13.67
CA ILE A 584 -7.27 5.65 13.96
C ILE A 584 -7.48 6.61 12.79
N GLY A 585 -6.55 6.65 11.82
CA GLY A 585 -6.69 7.46 10.60
C GLY A 585 -6.51 8.97 10.78
N ALA A 586 -6.18 9.43 12.00
CA ALA A 586 -5.90 10.84 12.29
C ALA A 586 -4.47 11.27 11.86
N PHE A 587 -3.60 10.31 11.55
CA PHE A 587 -2.19 10.54 11.26
C PHE A 587 -1.77 10.00 9.89
N ASP A 588 -0.99 10.80 9.16
CA ASP A 588 -0.33 10.38 7.90
C ASP A 588 0.90 9.52 8.20
N SER A 589 1.63 9.85 9.26
CA SER A 589 2.84 9.16 9.67
C SER A 589 2.84 8.92 11.18
N VAL A 590 3.30 7.74 11.59
CA VAL A 590 3.49 7.36 12.99
C VAL A 590 4.84 6.67 13.10
N ARG A 591 5.77 7.31 13.79
CA ARG A 591 7.12 6.81 14.05
C ARG A 591 7.34 6.64 15.53
N PHE A 592 8.00 5.57 15.90
CA PHE A 592 8.39 5.26 17.27
C PHE A 592 9.91 5.30 17.35
N ASN A 593 10.44 6.21 18.12
CA ASN A 593 11.86 6.33 18.42
C ASN A 593 12.11 5.83 19.83
N THR A 594 13.04 4.90 19.96
CA THR A 594 13.41 4.30 21.25
C THR A 594 14.74 4.88 21.73
N TYR A 595 14.81 5.26 22.99
CA TYR A 595 16.02 5.70 23.67
C TYR A 595 16.41 4.64 24.68
N GLY A 596 17.68 4.21 24.66
CA GLY A 596 18.19 3.17 25.55
C GLY A 596 18.16 1.75 24.95
N LEU A 597 17.39 1.47 23.90
CA LEU A 597 17.30 0.14 23.32
C LEU A 597 18.61 -0.28 22.61
N LYS A 598 19.17 0.58 21.78
CA LYS A 598 20.44 0.31 21.08
C LYS A 598 21.62 0.24 22.04
N GLU A 599 21.57 1.03 23.07
CA GLU A 599 22.57 1.14 24.14
C GLU A 599 22.47 0.00 25.15
N LYS A 600 21.53 -0.94 24.96
CA LYS A 600 21.26 -2.11 25.82
C LYS A 600 21.00 -1.74 27.28
N GLN A 601 20.22 -0.71 27.47
CA GLN A 601 19.88 -0.23 28.80
C GLN A 601 18.67 -0.99 29.37
N ASP A 602 18.60 -1.06 30.69
CA ASP A 602 17.52 -1.73 31.44
C ASP A 602 16.15 -1.07 31.27
N THR A 603 16.14 0.20 30.89
CA THR A 603 14.91 0.97 30.66
C THR A 603 14.95 1.62 29.27
N VAL A 604 13.88 1.44 28.52
CA VAL A 604 13.72 2.02 27.17
C VAL A 604 12.61 3.05 27.17
N ASN A 605 12.96 4.31 26.95
CA ASN A 605 12.00 5.39 26.76
C ASN A 605 11.52 5.44 25.30
N LEU A 606 10.26 5.83 25.11
CA LEU A 606 9.62 5.88 23.79
C LEU A 606 9.18 7.29 23.44
N LEU A 607 9.68 7.83 22.33
CA LEU A 607 9.17 9.04 21.71
C LEU A 607 8.30 8.67 20.50
N LEU A 608 7.02 9.02 20.58
CA LEU A 608 6.09 8.89 19.48
C LEU A 608 6.09 10.16 18.67
N GLU A 609 6.50 10.07 17.41
CA GLU A 609 6.39 11.17 16.46
C GLU A 609 5.22 10.90 15.53
N VAL A 610 4.25 11.80 15.53
CA VAL A 610 3.07 11.70 14.67
C VAL A 610 2.98 12.91 13.76
N GLU A 611 2.49 12.70 12.55
CA GLU A 611 2.16 13.74 11.59
C GLU A 611 0.65 13.69 11.32
N GLU A 612 -0.05 14.78 11.67
CA GLU A 612 -1.51 14.78 11.62
C GLU A 612 -2.05 14.98 10.21
N ASN A 613 -3.08 14.21 9.90
CA ASN A 613 -3.91 14.40 8.72
C ASN A 613 -4.73 15.68 8.81
N LYS A 614 -5.06 16.29 7.67
CA LYS A 614 -6.06 17.35 7.62
C LYS A 614 -7.42 16.80 8.01
N PRO A 615 -8.05 17.30 9.07
CA PRO A 615 -9.31 16.75 9.54
C PRO A 615 -10.49 17.14 8.63
N TYR A 616 -10.46 18.33 8.03
CA TYR A 616 -11.55 18.85 7.20
C TYR A 616 -11.44 18.34 5.76
N TYR A 617 -12.56 17.93 5.20
CA TYR A 617 -12.66 17.54 3.80
C TYR A 617 -13.97 17.99 3.18
N ILE A 618 -13.93 18.18 1.88
CA ILE A 618 -15.10 18.40 1.05
C ILE A 618 -14.95 17.56 -0.22
N GLN A 619 -16.00 16.87 -0.60
CA GLN A 619 -16.05 16.02 -1.78
C GLN A 619 -17.26 16.40 -2.62
N PHE A 620 -17.07 16.48 -3.92
CA PHE A 620 -18.13 16.69 -4.89
C PHE A 620 -18.18 15.49 -5.83
N GLY A 621 -19.33 15.01 -6.14
CA GLY A 621 -19.59 13.98 -7.12
C GLY A 621 -20.72 14.39 -8.05
N ALA A 622 -20.62 13.96 -9.29
CA ALA A 622 -21.73 14.02 -10.24
C ALA A 622 -21.63 12.83 -11.18
N GLY A 623 -22.73 12.27 -11.58
CA GLY A 623 -22.75 11.10 -12.43
C GLY A 623 -24.09 10.88 -13.08
N TYR A 624 -24.13 9.82 -13.88
CA TYR A 624 -25.35 9.29 -14.48
C TYR A 624 -25.37 7.77 -14.29
N ASP A 625 -26.45 7.24 -13.83
CA ASP A 625 -26.77 5.82 -13.88
C ASP A 625 -28.25 5.62 -14.22
N THR A 626 -28.63 4.40 -14.56
CA THR A 626 -30.00 4.11 -15.03
C THR A 626 -31.02 4.08 -13.89
N GLU A 627 -30.60 4.07 -12.64
CA GLU A 627 -31.49 4.08 -11.47
C GLU A 627 -31.80 5.49 -10.98
N ARG A 628 -30.81 6.37 -10.90
CA ARG A 628 -30.94 7.76 -10.41
C ARG A 628 -30.92 8.79 -11.52
N GLU A 629 -30.59 8.36 -12.74
CA GLU A 629 -30.31 9.22 -13.89
C GLU A 629 -29.18 10.21 -13.57
N PHE A 630 -29.38 11.50 -13.80
CA PHE A 630 -28.38 12.49 -13.41
C PHE A 630 -28.46 12.77 -11.92
N TYR A 631 -27.30 12.68 -11.28
CA TYR A 631 -27.19 13.02 -9.86
C TYR A 631 -25.96 13.88 -9.58
N ALA A 632 -26.04 14.65 -8.52
CA ALA A 632 -24.94 15.41 -7.95
C ALA A 632 -24.96 15.24 -6.44
N ASN A 633 -23.79 15.08 -5.84
CA ASN A 633 -23.66 15.00 -4.39
C ASN A 633 -22.52 15.88 -3.86
N ILE A 634 -22.66 16.25 -2.61
CA ILE A 634 -21.64 16.94 -1.82
C ILE A 634 -21.54 16.24 -0.46
N LEU A 635 -20.32 16.04 0.00
CA LEU A 635 -20.03 15.52 1.33
C LEU A 635 -18.93 16.39 1.96
N THR A 636 -19.18 16.87 3.15
CA THR A 636 -18.20 17.64 3.94
C THR A 636 -18.12 17.11 5.34
N GLY A 637 -16.96 17.22 5.98
CA GLY A 637 -16.84 16.77 7.35
C GLY A 637 -15.51 17.13 8.01
N ASP A 638 -15.49 16.88 9.32
CA ASP A 638 -14.33 16.96 10.18
C ASP A 638 -14.09 15.58 10.81
N ARG A 639 -12.95 14.95 10.49
CA ARG A 639 -12.57 13.61 10.97
C ARG A 639 -11.98 13.59 12.37
N ASN A 640 -11.67 14.74 12.92
CA ASN A 640 -11.03 14.86 14.23
C ASN A 640 -11.69 15.94 15.07
N PHE A 641 -13.01 15.89 15.15
CA PHE A 641 -13.82 16.87 15.82
C PHE A 641 -13.40 17.07 17.29
N PHE A 642 -13.08 18.31 17.63
CA PHE A 642 -12.47 18.71 18.93
C PHE A 642 -11.16 17.99 19.29
N GLY A 643 -10.46 17.40 18.32
CA GLY A 643 -9.23 16.63 18.56
C GLY A 643 -9.46 15.30 19.27
N LEU A 644 -10.66 14.76 19.19
CA LEU A 644 -11.06 13.52 19.87
C LEU A 644 -11.11 12.30 18.95
N ASN A 645 -10.65 12.44 17.70
CA ASN A 645 -10.77 11.41 16.66
C ASN A 645 -12.22 10.97 16.44
N LYS A 646 -13.17 11.89 16.61
CA LYS A 646 -14.58 11.70 16.27
C LYS A 646 -14.86 12.42 14.95
N GLU A 647 -15.69 11.82 14.12
CA GLU A 647 -16.04 12.42 12.83
C GLU A 647 -17.44 12.98 12.86
N VAL A 648 -17.60 14.19 12.35
CA VAL A 648 -18.91 14.79 12.02
C VAL A 648 -18.90 15.04 10.54
N ARG A 649 -19.92 14.54 9.84
CA ARG A 649 -20.05 14.75 8.40
C ARG A 649 -21.47 15.09 8.02
N ALA A 650 -21.61 15.93 7.00
CA ALA A 650 -22.87 16.28 6.38
C ALA A 650 -22.83 15.95 4.89
N GLY A 651 -23.84 15.26 4.40
CA GLY A 651 -24.00 14.85 3.03
C GLY A 651 -25.29 15.42 2.44
N ALA A 652 -25.27 15.72 1.16
CA ALA A 652 -26.46 16.02 0.38
C ALA A 652 -26.31 15.43 -1.03
N GLU A 653 -27.36 14.81 -1.53
CA GLU A 653 -27.48 14.31 -2.89
C GLU A 653 -28.79 14.79 -3.51
N ILE A 654 -28.74 15.18 -4.76
CA ILE A 654 -29.90 15.47 -5.59
C ILE A 654 -29.80 14.63 -6.87
N SER A 655 -30.89 14.05 -7.25
CA SER A 655 -31.03 13.24 -8.47
C SER A 655 -32.36 13.50 -9.15
N GLN A 656 -32.61 12.92 -10.32
CA GLN A 656 -33.92 13.04 -10.97
C GLN A 656 -35.03 12.31 -10.21
N ILE A 657 -34.71 11.30 -9.42
CA ILE A 657 -35.65 10.55 -8.60
C ILE A 657 -35.85 11.12 -7.20
N GLY A 658 -35.18 12.21 -6.83
CA GLY A 658 -35.35 12.84 -5.53
C GLY A 658 -34.11 13.44 -4.93
N TYR A 659 -34.12 13.56 -3.62
CA TYR A 659 -33.00 14.10 -2.84
C TYR A 659 -32.75 13.30 -1.57
N ARG A 660 -31.52 13.39 -1.05
CA ARG A 660 -31.12 12.85 0.23
C ARG A 660 -30.24 13.84 0.96
N GLY A 661 -30.48 14.01 2.24
CA GLY A 661 -29.63 14.78 3.15
C GLY A 661 -29.32 13.94 4.38
N ASP A 662 -28.08 13.98 4.83
CA ASP A 662 -27.65 13.27 6.04
C ASP A 662 -26.66 14.08 6.88
N LEU A 663 -26.80 13.94 8.20
CA LEU A 663 -25.85 14.45 9.19
C LEU A 663 -25.45 13.31 10.10
N GLU A 664 -24.18 12.93 10.05
CA GLU A 664 -23.68 11.78 10.82
C GLU A 664 -22.57 12.18 11.78
N TRP A 665 -22.68 11.68 13.00
CA TRP A 665 -21.64 11.69 14.01
C TRP A 665 -21.12 10.28 14.24
N ILE A 666 -19.77 10.12 14.20
CA ILE A 666 -19.11 8.83 14.29
C ILE A 666 -18.11 8.87 15.43
N ASP A 667 -18.20 7.89 16.34
CA ASP A 667 -17.20 7.64 17.36
C ASP A 667 -16.56 6.25 17.10
N PRO A 668 -15.30 6.19 16.63
CA PRO A 668 -14.64 4.93 16.32
C PRO A 668 -14.26 4.12 17.56
N ARG A 669 -14.36 4.72 18.77
CA ARG A 669 -13.99 4.13 20.05
C ARG A 669 -15.04 4.42 21.11
N PHE A 670 -16.25 3.97 20.86
CA PHE A 670 -17.37 4.19 21.79
C PHE A 670 -17.02 3.73 23.19
N MET A 671 -17.11 4.65 24.17
CA MET A 671 -16.68 4.45 25.56
C MET A 671 -15.26 3.87 25.72
N GLY A 672 -14.35 4.16 24.79
CA GLY A 672 -12.97 3.65 24.80
C GLY A 672 -12.82 2.20 24.36
N THR A 673 -13.90 1.54 23.93
CA THR A 673 -13.88 0.17 23.41
C THR A 673 -13.52 0.16 21.91
N ARG A 674 -13.35 -1.01 21.32
CA ARG A 674 -13.19 -1.19 19.86
C ARG A 674 -14.52 -1.34 19.13
N ILE A 675 -15.56 -0.68 19.64
CA ILE A 675 -16.88 -0.58 19.03
C ILE A 675 -16.95 0.79 18.36
N LYS A 676 -17.18 0.80 17.06
CA LYS A 676 -17.50 2.01 16.32
C LYS A 676 -19.00 2.28 16.50
N SER A 677 -19.38 3.44 17.02
CA SER A 677 -20.77 3.90 17.03
C SER A 677 -20.98 5.04 16.04
N SER A 678 -22.17 5.11 15.46
CA SER A 678 -22.58 6.26 14.68
C SER A 678 -24.03 6.64 14.97
N ILE A 679 -24.30 7.94 14.90
CA ILE A 679 -25.64 8.53 14.97
C ILE A 679 -25.83 9.28 13.64
N ASN A 680 -26.85 8.91 12.89
CA ASN A 680 -27.16 9.53 11.61
C ASN A 680 -28.59 10.09 11.63
N LEU A 681 -28.74 11.38 11.31
CA LEU A 681 -29.99 12.05 11.03
C LEU A 681 -30.13 12.13 9.52
N PHE A 682 -31.22 11.67 8.98
CA PHE A 682 -31.41 11.67 7.53
C PHE A 682 -32.80 12.13 7.11
N THR A 683 -32.84 12.67 5.90
CA THR A 683 -34.07 12.92 5.15
C THR A 683 -33.87 12.50 3.72
N GLU A 684 -34.84 11.81 3.15
CA GLU A 684 -34.77 11.30 1.80
C GLU A 684 -36.16 11.44 1.12
N LYS A 685 -36.17 11.86 -0.12
CA LYS A 685 -37.33 11.74 -1.03
C LYS A 685 -36.87 10.90 -2.20
N ARG A 686 -37.62 9.82 -2.49
CA ARG A 686 -37.29 8.90 -3.60
C ARG A 686 -38.55 8.58 -4.40
N GLU A 687 -38.43 8.72 -5.72
CA GLU A 687 -39.45 8.37 -6.72
C GLU A 687 -38.83 7.41 -7.73
N ALA A 688 -38.93 6.09 -7.50
CA ALA A 688 -38.39 5.12 -8.45
C ALA A 688 -39.21 5.12 -9.75
N PHE A 689 -38.54 4.93 -10.90
CA PHE A 689 -39.20 5.02 -12.21
C PHE A 689 -40.23 3.90 -12.48
N ASN A 690 -40.03 2.77 -11.86
CA ASN A 690 -40.82 1.55 -12.03
C ASN A 690 -41.89 1.36 -10.96
N THR A 691 -42.12 2.35 -10.10
CA THR A 691 -43.15 2.33 -9.10
C THR A 691 -44.13 3.52 -9.32
N ASN A 692 -45.41 3.32 -9.06
CA ASN A 692 -46.40 4.36 -9.12
C ASN A 692 -46.43 5.25 -7.87
N PHE A 693 -45.57 4.97 -6.93
CA PHE A 693 -45.45 5.70 -5.67
C PHE A 693 -44.07 6.28 -5.44
N GLY A 694 -43.98 7.30 -4.63
CA GLY A 694 -42.77 7.82 -4.05
C GLY A 694 -42.78 7.69 -2.54
N THR A 695 -41.60 7.75 -1.93
CA THR A 695 -41.42 7.76 -0.49
C THR A 695 -40.75 9.04 -0.02
N ARG A 696 -41.13 9.48 1.16
CA ARG A 696 -40.50 10.59 1.86
C ARG A 696 -40.18 10.13 3.27
N ASP A 697 -38.86 9.88 3.52
CA ASP A 697 -38.38 9.32 4.74
C ASP A 697 -37.60 10.36 5.56
N ARG A 698 -37.84 10.41 6.86
CA ARG A 698 -37.10 11.24 7.80
C ARG A 698 -36.79 10.39 9.03
N GLY A 699 -35.57 10.42 9.50
CA GLY A 699 -35.27 9.51 10.60
C GLY A 699 -33.96 9.76 11.29
N VAL A 700 -33.75 8.91 12.30
CA VAL A 700 -32.53 8.83 13.06
C VAL A 700 -32.11 7.37 13.16
N SER A 701 -30.82 7.12 12.96
CA SER A 701 -30.26 5.79 13.18
C SER A 701 -29.08 5.85 14.15
N VAL A 702 -29.01 4.87 15.03
CA VAL A 702 -27.90 4.65 15.94
C VAL A 702 -27.34 3.27 15.66
N SER A 703 -26.07 3.20 15.28
CA SER A 703 -25.45 1.93 14.88
C SER A 703 -24.19 1.66 15.69
N PHE A 704 -23.99 0.38 16.03
CA PHE A 704 -22.82 -0.13 16.71
C PHE A 704 -22.17 -1.21 15.85
N ASN A 705 -20.92 -1.00 15.47
CA ASN A 705 -20.17 -1.94 14.64
C ASN A 705 -18.92 -2.44 15.36
N ARG A 706 -18.69 -3.75 15.33
CA ARG A 706 -17.52 -4.38 15.93
C ARG A 706 -16.95 -5.46 15.03
N LYS A 707 -15.63 -5.42 14.84
CA LYS A 707 -14.89 -6.50 14.21
C LYS A 707 -14.48 -7.52 15.27
N PHE A 708 -15.07 -8.72 15.24
CA PHE A 708 -14.81 -9.78 16.21
C PHE A 708 -13.51 -10.51 15.92
N PHE A 709 -13.32 -10.92 14.66
CA PHE A 709 -12.10 -11.56 14.16
C PHE A 709 -11.64 -10.87 12.88
N GLN A 710 -10.51 -11.26 12.34
CA GLN A 710 -10.00 -10.62 11.11
C GLN A 710 -11.01 -10.60 9.95
N LYS A 711 -11.93 -11.57 9.90
CA LYS A 711 -12.87 -11.79 8.82
C LYS A 711 -14.33 -11.60 9.17
N ILE A 712 -14.65 -11.41 10.45
CA ILE A 712 -16.04 -11.31 10.93
C ILE A 712 -16.33 -9.92 11.48
N ASN A 713 -17.36 -9.30 10.94
CA ASN A 713 -17.84 -7.99 11.35
C ASN A 713 -19.32 -8.11 11.76
N GLY A 714 -19.67 -7.63 12.94
CA GLY A 714 -21.04 -7.55 13.41
C GLY A 714 -21.49 -6.10 13.50
N ASN A 715 -22.73 -5.85 13.14
CA ASN A 715 -23.38 -4.54 13.28
C ASN A 715 -24.74 -4.70 13.95
N LEU A 716 -25.10 -3.75 14.81
CA LEU A 716 -26.40 -3.61 15.39
C LEU A 716 -26.87 -2.18 15.19
N SER A 717 -27.98 -2.01 14.49
CA SER A 717 -28.57 -0.70 14.21
C SER A 717 -29.97 -0.58 14.83
N PHE A 718 -30.27 0.59 15.33
CA PHE A 718 -31.59 1.03 15.79
C PHE A 718 -31.98 2.20 14.91
N VAL A 719 -33.10 2.08 14.21
CA VAL A 719 -33.55 3.08 13.24
C VAL A 719 -34.98 3.46 13.55
N TYR A 720 -35.21 4.74 13.77
CA TYR A 720 -36.54 5.31 13.78
C TYR A 720 -36.72 6.09 12.48
N THR A 721 -37.79 5.76 11.74
CA THR A 721 -38.14 6.42 10.48
C THR A 721 -39.59 6.89 10.53
N SER A 722 -39.81 8.14 10.22
CA SER A 722 -41.14 8.63 9.80
C SER A 722 -41.19 8.54 8.29
N LYS A 723 -42.02 7.66 7.79
CA LYS A 723 -42.17 7.35 6.36
C LYS A 723 -43.54 7.78 5.88
N GLU A 724 -43.54 8.50 4.74
CA GLU A 724 -44.73 8.90 4.05
C GLU A 724 -44.64 8.34 2.63
N GLN A 725 -45.64 7.58 2.21
CA GLN A 725 -45.77 7.09 0.83
C GLN A 725 -46.80 7.99 0.12
N TYR A 726 -46.58 8.29 -1.16
CA TYR A 726 -47.50 9.10 -1.97
C TYR A 726 -47.51 8.61 -3.42
N LEU A 727 -48.65 8.71 -4.05
CA LEU A 727 -48.81 8.38 -5.47
C LEU A 727 -48.22 9.47 -6.36
N ARG A 728 -47.53 9.08 -7.45
CA ARG A 728 -46.86 10.03 -8.36
C ARG A 728 -47.85 10.78 -9.26
N ASP A 729 -48.86 10.11 -9.78
CA ASP A 729 -49.73 10.60 -10.86
C ASP A 729 -51.23 10.50 -10.56
N ALA A 730 -51.65 10.38 -9.30
CA ALA A 730 -53.05 10.21 -8.96
C ALA A 730 -53.74 11.54 -8.61
N ASP A 731 -54.97 11.72 -9.16
CA ASP A 731 -55.93 12.64 -8.60
C ASP A 731 -56.19 12.31 -7.12
N PRO A 732 -56.23 13.29 -6.22
CA PRO A 732 -56.43 13.08 -4.78
C PRO A 732 -57.68 12.27 -4.37
N ILE A 733 -58.55 11.98 -5.32
CA ILE A 733 -59.85 11.32 -5.08
C ILE A 733 -59.78 9.78 -5.27
N ALA A 734 -58.67 9.20 -5.73
CA ALA A 734 -58.56 7.77 -6.04
C ALA A 734 -57.87 6.92 -4.95
N LEU A 735 -57.67 7.44 -3.77
CA LEU A 735 -57.00 6.73 -2.65
C LEU A 735 -57.98 5.75 -2.00
N GLY A 736 -57.81 4.46 -2.35
CA GLY A 736 -58.71 3.40 -1.84
C GLY A 736 -58.32 2.81 -0.48
N ASP A 737 -57.11 3.05 0.04
CA ASP A 737 -56.65 2.61 1.38
C ASP A 737 -55.83 3.73 2.00
N GLU A 738 -56.52 4.65 2.73
CA GLU A 738 -55.93 5.87 3.30
C GLU A 738 -54.81 5.56 4.31
N ASP A 739 -54.87 4.42 5.00
CA ASP A 739 -53.92 4.04 6.07
C ASP A 739 -52.46 3.78 5.55
N GLU A 740 -52.29 3.42 4.27
CA GLU A 740 -50.94 3.13 3.70
C GLU A 740 -50.18 4.42 3.34
N TYR A 741 -50.91 5.51 3.06
CA TYR A 741 -50.35 6.80 2.63
C TYR A 741 -50.15 7.78 3.79
N ASP A 742 -50.71 7.50 4.95
CA ASP A 742 -50.47 8.30 6.15
C ASP A 742 -49.00 8.18 6.63
N PRO A 743 -48.44 9.26 7.21
CA PRO A 743 -47.12 9.20 7.77
C PRO A 743 -46.99 8.12 8.84
N ARG A 744 -46.15 7.12 8.57
CA ARG A 744 -45.95 5.97 9.43
C ARG A 744 -44.68 6.13 10.29
N GLY A 745 -44.79 6.00 11.59
CA GLY A 745 -43.63 5.94 12.49
C GLY A 745 -43.16 4.48 12.66
N ILE A 746 -41.94 4.18 12.26
CA ILE A 746 -41.42 2.83 12.21
C ILE A 746 -40.14 2.75 13.06
N LEU A 747 -40.08 1.79 13.96
CA LEU A 747 -38.86 1.45 14.70
C LEU A 747 -38.32 0.12 14.21
N THR A 748 -37.09 0.13 13.70
CA THR A 748 -36.44 -1.08 13.19
C THR A 748 -35.16 -1.37 13.98
N ILE A 749 -35.00 -2.62 14.39
CA ILE A 749 -33.77 -3.13 14.99
C ILE A 749 -33.12 -4.08 13.99
N SER A 750 -31.88 -3.76 13.56
CA SER A 750 -31.21 -4.48 12.48
C SER A 750 -29.85 -5.05 12.96
N PRO A 751 -29.82 -6.25 13.55
CA PRO A 751 -28.57 -6.99 13.72
C PRO A 751 -28.09 -7.53 12.37
N SER A 752 -26.79 -7.45 12.12
CA SER A 752 -26.18 -8.06 10.93
C SER A 752 -24.81 -8.65 11.21
N LEU A 753 -24.47 -9.71 10.49
CA LEU A 753 -23.19 -10.39 10.57
C LEU A 753 -22.62 -10.54 9.17
N ILE A 754 -21.37 -10.14 9.00
CA ILE A 754 -20.65 -10.21 7.73
C ILE A 754 -19.37 -11.02 7.92
N TYR A 755 -19.23 -12.08 7.14
CA TYR A 755 -17.98 -12.82 6.97
C TYR A 755 -17.34 -12.44 5.64
N ASN A 756 -16.08 -12.02 5.64
CA ASN A 756 -15.37 -11.64 4.45
C ASN A 756 -13.92 -12.19 4.46
N SER A 757 -13.66 -13.12 3.55
CA SER A 757 -12.34 -13.71 3.30
C SER A 757 -11.80 -13.45 1.89
N VAL A 758 -12.40 -12.50 1.19
CA VAL A 758 -12.05 -12.15 -0.19
C VAL A 758 -10.69 -11.47 -0.24
N ASP A 759 -9.87 -11.86 -1.20
CA ASP A 759 -8.49 -11.37 -1.37
C ASP A 759 -8.39 -9.90 -1.84
N SER A 760 -9.40 -9.40 -2.54
CA SER A 760 -9.46 -8.01 -3.02
C SER A 760 -10.89 -7.49 -3.00
N TYR A 761 -11.07 -6.26 -2.51
CA TYR A 761 -12.37 -5.61 -2.52
C TYR A 761 -12.80 -5.16 -3.93
N ILE A 762 -11.86 -4.68 -4.74
CA ILE A 762 -12.14 -4.13 -6.07
C ILE A 762 -12.19 -5.22 -7.14
N ARG A 763 -11.25 -6.17 -7.08
CA ARG A 763 -11.15 -7.25 -8.06
C ARG A 763 -10.90 -8.58 -7.35
N PRO A 764 -11.96 -9.17 -6.79
CA PRO A 764 -11.84 -10.42 -6.07
C PRO A 764 -11.50 -11.57 -7.03
N THR A 765 -10.53 -12.40 -6.64
CA THR A 765 -10.13 -13.59 -7.39
C THR A 765 -10.37 -14.86 -6.61
N LYS A 766 -10.36 -14.83 -5.30
CA LYS A 766 -10.67 -15.96 -4.43
C LYS A 766 -11.22 -15.53 -3.09
N GLY A 767 -11.92 -16.43 -2.42
CA GLY A 767 -12.48 -16.22 -1.10
C GLY A 767 -13.99 -16.27 -1.09
N VAL A 768 -14.55 -16.03 0.09
CA VAL A 768 -15.98 -16.06 0.36
C VAL A 768 -16.37 -14.76 1.06
N TYR A 769 -17.45 -14.16 0.61
CA TYR A 769 -18.20 -13.13 1.31
C TYR A 769 -19.55 -13.71 1.68
N SER A 770 -19.99 -13.55 2.91
CA SER A 770 -21.32 -13.94 3.35
C SER A 770 -21.88 -12.87 4.29
N SER A 771 -23.15 -12.54 4.16
CA SER A 771 -23.85 -11.59 5.04
C SER A 771 -25.20 -12.13 5.44
N LEU A 772 -25.53 -11.96 6.70
CA LEU A 772 -26.84 -12.18 7.27
C LEU A 772 -27.33 -10.84 7.82
N LEU A 773 -28.46 -10.38 7.35
CA LEU A 773 -29.17 -9.20 7.83
C LEU A 773 -30.52 -9.66 8.35
N LEU A 774 -30.92 -9.14 9.49
CA LEU A 774 -32.20 -9.35 10.11
C LEU A 774 -32.77 -7.98 10.47
N ASP A 775 -33.98 -7.66 10.03
CA ASP A 775 -34.72 -6.44 10.41
C ASP A 775 -35.97 -6.85 11.18
N VAL A 776 -36.04 -6.42 12.43
CA VAL A 776 -37.24 -6.52 13.25
C VAL A 776 -37.88 -5.15 13.27
N SER A 777 -38.96 -4.99 12.54
CA SER A 777 -39.65 -3.73 12.34
C SER A 777 -40.96 -3.68 13.12
N LYS A 778 -41.21 -2.57 13.75
CA LYS A 778 -42.43 -2.31 14.48
C LYS A 778 -43.01 -0.95 14.16
N GLY A 779 -44.25 -0.91 13.65
CA GLY A 779 -45.01 0.30 13.51
C GLY A 779 -45.38 0.89 14.89
N ILE A 780 -45.13 2.19 15.02
CA ILE A 780 -45.46 2.95 16.25
C ILE A 780 -46.78 3.66 16.12
N THR A 781 -47.09 4.21 14.96
CA THR A 781 -48.30 4.94 14.66
C THR A 781 -49.44 4.04 14.16
N ASN A 782 -49.10 2.98 13.43
CA ASN A 782 -50.02 1.94 12.97
C ASN A 782 -49.36 0.56 13.03
N SER A 783 -50.09 -0.49 12.70
CA SER A 783 -49.57 -1.86 12.76
C SER A 783 -49.05 -2.37 11.42
N LEU A 784 -49.15 -1.65 10.35
CA LEU A 784 -48.77 -2.11 8.99
C LEU A 784 -47.28 -2.50 8.89
N ASP A 785 -46.41 -1.82 9.61
CA ASP A 785 -44.94 -2.06 9.57
C ASP A 785 -44.45 -3.04 10.63
N ASN A 786 -45.32 -3.91 11.14
CA ASN A 786 -44.88 -5.00 12.03
C ASN A 786 -44.48 -6.22 11.22
N PHE A 787 -43.17 -6.35 10.96
CA PHE A 787 -42.64 -7.48 10.20
C PHE A 787 -41.24 -7.89 10.64
N LEU A 788 -40.93 -9.14 10.35
CA LEU A 788 -39.57 -9.70 10.42
C LEU A 788 -39.07 -9.89 8.97
N LYS A 789 -37.99 -9.26 8.62
CA LYS A 789 -37.36 -9.39 7.30
C LYS A 789 -35.95 -9.91 7.46
N TYR A 790 -35.59 -10.99 6.79
CA TYR A 790 -34.23 -11.46 6.79
C TYR A 790 -33.70 -11.62 5.37
N ARG A 791 -32.38 -11.42 5.24
CA ARG A 791 -31.64 -11.62 4.00
C ARG A 791 -30.32 -12.29 4.28
N PHE A 792 -30.12 -13.41 3.68
CA PHE A 792 -28.84 -14.12 3.63
C PHE A 792 -28.25 -14.04 2.24
N GLU A 793 -26.99 -13.66 2.14
CA GLU A 793 -26.26 -13.61 0.90
C GLU A 793 -24.93 -14.31 1.03
N ILE A 794 -24.53 -15.07 0.00
CA ILE A 794 -23.21 -15.69 -0.13
C ILE A 794 -22.65 -15.41 -1.51
N ARG A 795 -21.37 -15.02 -1.56
CA ARG A 795 -20.58 -14.86 -2.79
C ARG A 795 -19.32 -15.68 -2.67
N LYS A 796 -18.99 -16.47 -3.69
CA LYS A 796 -17.77 -17.23 -3.74
C LYS A 796 -17.00 -16.88 -5.00
N TYR A 797 -15.71 -16.66 -4.85
CA TYR A 797 -14.79 -16.37 -5.93
C TYR A 797 -13.74 -17.47 -6.02
N TYR A 798 -13.52 -17.97 -7.24
CA TYR A 798 -12.57 -19.04 -7.51
C TYR A 798 -11.90 -18.82 -8.86
N THR A 799 -10.56 -18.84 -8.90
CA THR A 799 -9.76 -18.65 -10.11
C THR A 799 -9.10 -19.98 -10.49
N PRO A 800 -9.73 -20.79 -11.38
CA PRO A 800 -9.16 -22.06 -11.84
C PRO A 800 -7.94 -21.87 -12.74
N MET A 801 -7.83 -20.72 -13.42
CA MET A 801 -6.74 -20.36 -14.34
C MET A 801 -6.38 -18.90 -14.17
N GLU A 802 -5.12 -18.50 -14.44
CA GLU A 802 -4.61 -17.11 -14.24
C GLU A 802 -5.52 -16.00 -14.80
N ASN A 803 -6.28 -16.26 -15.86
CA ASN A 803 -7.10 -15.28 -16.54
C ASN A 803 -8.62 -15.53 -16.43
N LEU A 804 -9.05 -16.52 -15.65
CA LEU A 804 -10.46 -16.90 -15.51
C LEU A 804 -10.85 -16.95 -14.04
N THR A 805 -11.70 -16.02 -13.62
CA THR A 805 -12.30 -16.03 -12.28
C THR A 805 -13.78 -16.34 -12.38
N LEU A 806 -14.21 -17.38 -11.70
CA LEU A 806 -15.62 -17.73 -11.52
C LEU A 806 -16.15 -17.01 -10.27
N ALA A 807 -17.25 -16.31 -10.43
CA ALA A 807 -17.97 -15.67 -9.34
C ALA A 807 -19.38 -16.26 -9.25
N MET A 808 -19.72 -16.75 -8.06
CA MET A 808 -21.05 -17.28 -7.76
C MET A 808 -21.69 -16.41 -6.69
N ARG A 809 -22.97 -16.11 -6.84
CA ARG A 809 -23.78 -15.38 -5.86
C ARG A 809 -25.07 -16.14 -5.61
N GLY A 810 -25.38 -16.35 -4.34
CA GLY A 810 -26.68 -16.84 -3.90
C GLY A 810 -27.28 -15.87 -2.88
N MET A 811 -28.56 -15.61 -2.97
CA MET A 811 -29.28 -14.76 -2.05
C MET A 811 -30.63 -15.38 -1.73
N VAL A 812 -31.00 -15.37 -0.46
CA VAL A 812 -32.29 -15.80 0.04
C VAL A 812 -32.79 -14.76 1.01
N GLY A 813 -34.04 -14.39 0.90
CA GLY A 813 -34.70 -13.47 1.80
C GLY A 813 -36.18 -13.79 1.94
N ASP A 814 -36.72 -13.45 3.08
CA ASP A 814 -38.13 -13.56 3.37
C ASP A 814 -38.57 -12.43 4.28
N ILE A 815 -39.83 -12.08 4.18
CA ILE A 815 -40.46 -11.07 5.02
C ILE A 815 -41.80 -11.61 5.53
N THR A 816 -41.96 -11.63 6.83
CA THR A 816 -43.11 -12.22 7.50
C THR A 816 -43.74 -11.18 8.43
N PRO A 817 -45.03 -10.84 8.29
CA PRO A 817 -45.73 -9.96 9.23
C PRO A 817 -45.92 -10.65 10.59
N PHE A 818 -45.97 -9.88 11.64
CA PHE A 818 -46.26 -10.39 12.98
C PHE A 818 -47.24 -9.48 13.76
N GLY A 819 -47.79 -10.01 14.86
CA GLY A 819 -48.74 -9.27 15.68
C GLY A 819 -50.10 -9.09 15.00
N ASN A 820 -50.59 -7.87 14.95
CA ASN A 820 -51.87 -7.54 14.31
C ASN A 820 -51.75 -7.14 12.83
N SER A 821 -50.55 -7.22 12.26
CA SER A 821 -50.33 -6.93 10.85
C SER A 821 -50.67 -8.15 10.00
N SER A 822 -51.53 -7.98 9.00
CA SER A 822 -51.93 -9.03 8.02
C SER A 822 -51.25 -8.84 6.67
N THR A 823 -50.81 -7.62 6.36
CA THR A 823 -50.22 -7.23 5.10
C THR A 823 -48.87 -6.56 5.32
N ILE A 824 -48.07 -6.49 4.31
CA ILE A 824 -46.76 -5.83 4.31
C ILE A 824 -46.84 -4.72 3.28
N PRO A 825 -46.47 -3.47 3.64
CA PRO A 825 -46.48 -2.35 2.69
C PRO A 825 -45.58 -2.65 1.48
N GLU A 826 -46.00 -2.23 0.29
CA GLU A 826 -45.28 -2.48 -0.96
C GLU A 826 -43.83 -1.97 -0.91
N ASP A 827 -43.59 -0.83 -0.27
CA ASP A 827 -42.28 -0.22 -0.14
C ASP A 827 -41.30 -1.03 0.72
N GLN A 828 -41.78 -2.08 1.42
CA GLN A 828 -40.98 -2.99 2.23
C GLN A 828 -40.67 -4.32 1.53
N LEU A 829 -41.27 -4.63 0.42
CA LEU A 829 -41.08 -5.88 -0.32
C LEU A 829 -39.68 -5.99 -0.93
N PHE A 830 -39.33 -7.19 -1.36
CA PHE A 830 -38.10 -7.42 -2.12
C PHE A 830 -38.35 -7.16 -3.60
N PHE A 831 -37.49 -6.36 -4.20
CA PHE A 831 -37.48 -6.08 -5.63
C PHE A 831 -36.30 -6.76 -6.31
N LEU A 832 -36.52 -7.29 -7.50
CA LEU A 832 -35.51 -7.91 -8.36
C LEU A 832 -35.32 -7.07 -9.63
N GLY A 833 -34.12 -7.07 -10.17
CA GLY A 833 -33.76 -6.27 -11.32
C GLY A 833 -32.73 -5.18 -10.98
N GLY A 834 -32.58 -4.23 -11.84
CA GLY A 834 -31.66 -3.10 -11.67
C GLY A 834 -30.18 -3.48 -11.62
N THR A 835 -29.36 -2.57 -11.13
CA THR A 835 -27.89 -2.70 -11.15
C THR A 835 -27.34 -3.70 -10.12
N SER A 836 -28.10 -3.99 -9.08
CA SER A 836 -27.65 -4.73 -7.89
C SER A 836 -28.05 -6.21 -7.85
N THR A 837 -29.11 -6.60 -8.54
CA THR A 837 -29.63 -7.97 -8.53
C THR A 837 -29.54 -8.66 -9.90
N VAL A 838 -30.45 -8.39 -10.83
CA VAL A 838 -30.45 -8.99 -12.17
C VAL A 838 -30.18 -7.89 -13.19
N ARG A 839 -28.93 -7.75 -13.61
CA ARG A 839 -28.52 -6.71 -14.56
C ARG A 839 -29.15 -6.91 -15.92
N GLY A 840 -29.66 -5.83 -16.52
CA GLY A 840 -30.32 -5.82 -17.82
C GLY A 840 -31.85 -5.96 -17.73
N PHE A 841 -32.38 -6.06 -16.53
CA PHE A 841 -33.81 -5.99 -16.24
C PHE A 841 -34.09 -4.80 -15.33
N ASP A 842 -35.22 -4.18 -15.51
CA ASP A 842 -35.68 -3.14 -14.60
C ASP A 842 -35.96 -3.74 -13.21
N GLU A 843 -35.91 -2.93 -12.18
CA GLU A 843 -36.22 -3.37 -10.83
C GLU A 843 -37.75 -3.50 -10.69
N ASN A 844 -38.24 -4.71 -10.43
CA ASN A 844 -39.64 -5.06 -10.23
C ASN A 844 -39.82 -5.94 -8.99
#